data_ec3c8dd77f807324921ad34c1462262e
#
_entry.id   ec3c8dd77f807324921ad34c1462262e
#
_cell.length_a   1.000
_cell.length_b   1.000
_cell.length_c   1.000
_cell.angle_alpha   90.00
_cell.angle_beta   90.00
_cell.angle_gamma   90.00
#
_symmetry.space_group_name_H-M   'P 1'
#
loop_
_entity.id
_entity.type
_entity.pdbx_description
1 polymer ?
#
loop_
_entity_poly.entity_id
_entity_poly.type
_entity_poly.pdbx_seq_one_letter_code
_entity_poly.pdbx_strand_id
1 'polypeptide(L)'
;MEKGTSNGTITDFEGNFSLNVPINITLEISYVGYQNQQITVQTERPFNIVLKEDSETLDEIVVVGYGVQKKSDVTGAVGSVNSDNILSKGSTSVMESLQGQVAGVDISQSSSRAGEGFSISIRGKSSMAGGNPLYVIDGVVCDNMDFLNPADIEKIDILKDASSTAIYGSRATNGVVMITTKQAGTADKDNARVQVSYDGYYGFKTVANMPEFMDGDEWTNYRFQRYTTLKSVDEFGHPTYEMLDSEWRAFWGNNSPKMKEMFLSKDYYDWPDLVISDGQQQNHYINIAGNAKKISYRVGLGYQDEDGVLGDSYERWNLKAAVDNKINDHFSVGALVNLSTSMKDYGSKNSVLNGFRANPYWVPYYWEGENKGELILQPAKDAVIFPDGGGFTSTLNPLVDRENSVDETRAYDIMGNVYLQYSPIKEVILKTTFSPTYNRSKQGEFYGVNTESQFSSKNPDTGLPYNTATITNIDRFTYTWDTQANYTKTFGDHSLNALALFSVYSSVLEGDAITANDMPFDVDWYNIGSAGFFSNADSYYEKITMLSYVLRLNYGYKGRYLATVSSRWDGSSKFQSHNRWGAFPSMALAWRISEEDFMKKLPWISNLKLRASVGLTGNNANVGPYDTQALAGTKYWYNFGNTPAYGYGPNGITNSALTWEKTREFNIGLDFGLFKNRINGTVDWYHKISRDLLMEQLTPLELGSSTGAMINNVGKVKNTGIEISLNTVNIKTKNFYWSTTFSFAKNKNEILELNGGKEDLVANKWFIGQPIDVIYDYEYAGVCTAEEAKNYAMNDAIKTKFIEGEMKLKDQQQPGEEGYGVIDENDLVVLGHALPNWTGSLTSNMTYKNFDFSFSIYTKQGGMVESPFMAEFTNYKDRGRNKLKMDYYIPAGTPVLNADGSGYTLITEAHYGSYPYPTNTASNNYGGGLGWGTDKQTTYVGNSYVDNSYVRVKNITLGYSFSQKLLSKIGVDYLRLYINVLNPFTFTSYKGFDPEWADAELSDGTGGPSTRTYQIGINLKF
;
A
#
# COMPACT_ATOMS: atom_id res chain seq x y z
N MET A 1 41.01 9.20 27.11
CA MET A 1 40.59 9.71 28.44
C MET A 1 41.40 9.05 29.53
N GLU A 2 41.71 9.76 30.60
CA GLU A 2 42.25 9.17 31.82
C GLU A 2 41.17 8.40 32.56
N LYS A 3 41.37 7.12 32.83
CA LYS A 3 40.38 6.23 33.41
C LYS A 3 39.88 6.73 34.77
N GLY A 4 38.55 6.97 34.87
CA GLY A 4 37.95 7.42 36.11
C GLY A 4 37.93 8.94 36.32
N THR A 5 38.41 9.74 35.38
CA THR A 5 38.39 11.21 35.41
C THR A 5 37.76 11.79 34.15
N SER A 6 37.51 13.10 34.14
CA SER A 6 37.04 13.83 32.98
C SER A 6 38.20 14.39 32.12
N ASN A 7 39.43 14.08 32.45
CA ASN A 7 40.62 14.51 31.69
C ASN A 7 40.79 13.68 30.43
N GLY A 8 40.52 14.27 29.26
CA GLY A 8 40.52 13.59 27.98
C GLY A 8 40.83 14.51 26.81
N THR A 9 41.16 13.91 25.66
CA THR A 9 41.37 14.60 24.41
C THR A 9 40.83 13.77 23.25
N ILE A 10 40.60 14.38 22.10
CA ILE A 10 40.28 13.74 20.84
C ILE A 10 41.47 13.78 19.90
N THR A 11 41.57 12.83 18.98
CA THR A 11 42.60 12.83 17.95
C THR A 11 42.29 13.85 16.86
N ASP A 12 43.34 14.38 16.23
CA ASP A 12 43.21 15.09 14.97
C ASP A 12 42.93 14.12 13.79
N PHE A 13 42.81 14.64 12.56
CA PHE A 13 42.56 13.84 11.37
C PHE A 13 43.70 12.86 10.99
N GLU A 14 44.91 13.11 11.48
CA GLU A 14 46.04 12.25 11.26
C GLU A 14 46.19 11.20 12.37
N GLY A 15 45.26 11.23 13.34
CA GLY A 15 45.24 10.32 14.49
C GLY A 15 46.16 10.76 15.63
N ASN A 16 46.74 11.98 15.61
CA ASN A 16 47.60 12.48 16.67
C ASN A 16 46.74 13.03 17.82
N PHE A 17 47.20 12.81 19.02
CA PHE A 17 46.61 13.39 20.24
C PHE A 17 47.71 13.84 21.21
N SER A 18 47.36 14.78 22.06
CA SER A 18 48.19 15.22 23.20
C SER A 18 47.33 15.31 24.42
N LEU A 19 47.79 14.67 25.51
CA LEU A 19 47.05 14.67 26.79
C LEU A 19 48.09 14.76 27.92
N ASN A 20 47.87 15.72 28.80
CA ASN A 20 48.74 15.89 29.95
C ASN A 20 48.24 15.07 31.13
N VAL A 21 48.99 14.04 31.50
CA VAL A 21 48.57 13.05 32.52
C VAL A 21 49.80 12.60 33.34
N PRO A 22 49.61 12.23 34.62
CA PRO A 22 50.69 11.66 35.42
C PRO A 22 51.20 10.32 34.90
N ILE A 23 52.42 9.95 35.22
CA ILE A 23 52.97 8.61 34.97
C ILE A 23 52.26 7.57 35.84
N ASN A 24 52.10 6.33 35.33
CA ASN A 24 51.40 5.19 35.94
C ASN A 24 49.87 5.28 35.99
N ILE A 25 49.24 6.17 35.28
CA ILE A 25 47.82 6.15 35.10
C ILE A 25 47.40 5.30 33.89
N THR A 26 46.17 4.87 33.88
CA THR A 26 45.59 4.14 32.74
C THR A 26 44.79 5.09 31.87
N LEU A 27 45.11 5.14 30.58
CA LEU A 27 44.32 5.81 29.55
C LEU A 27 43.30 4.82 28.95
N GLU A 28 42.08 5.25 28.82
CA GLU A 28 41.04 4.54 28.08
C GLU A 28 40.89 5.21 26.73
N ILE A 29 41.09 4.43 25.66
CA ILE A 29 41.03 4.87 24.28
C ILE A 29 39.83 4.17 23.63
N SER A 30 38.90 4.95 23.09
CA SER A 30 37.74 4.47 22.39
C SER A 30 37.58 5.18 21.04
N TYR A 31 37.14 4.44 20.05
CA TYR A 31 36.74 4.99 18.76
C TYR A 31 35.58 4.14 18.19
N VAL A 32 34.61 4.78 17.55
CA VAL A 32 33.47 4.08 17.00
C VAL A 32 33.87 3.03 15.98
N GLY A 33 33.46 1.77 16.20
CA GLY A 33 33.84 0.63 15.36
C GLY A 33 35.20 -0.04 15.77
N TYR A 34 35.81 0.34 16.91
CA TYR A 34 37.05 -0.25 17.42
C TYR A 34 36.88 -0.66 18.88
N GLN A 35 37.63 -1.72 19.28
CA GLN A 35 37.66 -2.20 20.66
C GLN A 35 38.32 -1.17 21.58
N ASN A 36 37.64 -0.88 22.70
CA ASN A 36 38.23 -0.01 23.73
C ASN A 36 39.53 -0.61 24.23
N GLN A 37 40.59 0.18 24.21
CA GLN A 37 41.90 -0.22 24.73
C GLN A 37 42.24 0.57 25.99
N GLN A 38 42.86 -0.12 26.95
CA GLN A 38 43.38 0.50 28.14
C GLN A 38 44.91 0.39 28.11
N ILE A 39 45.60 1.52 28.24
CA ILE A 39 47.09 1.58 28.22
C ILE A 39 47.56 2.34 29.46
N THR A 40 48.49 1.75 30.20
CA THR A 40 49.13 2.42 31.34
C THR A 40 50.31 3.24 30.85
N VAL A 41 50.33 4.52 31.18
CA VAL A 41 51.38 5.47 30.79
C VAL A 41 52.62 5.22 31.65
N GLN A 42 53.65 4.62 31.07
CA GLN A 42 54.88 4.28 31.79
C GLN A 42 56.04 5.24 31.55
N THR A 43 55.96 6.03 30.51
CA THR A 43 57.06 6.97 30.09
C THR A 43 56.46 8.20 29.39
N GLU A 44 57.25 9.31 29.33
CA GLU A 44 56.94 10.54 28.61
C GLU A 44 57.19 10.46 27.08
N ARG A 45 57.22 9.29 26.48
CA ARG A 45 57.46 9.11 25.04
C ARG A 45 56.15 9.07 24.25
N PRO A 46 56.17 9.46 22.95
CA PRO A 46 55.03 9.30 22.07
C PRO A 46 54.55 7.83 22.03
N PHE A 47 53.25 7.63 22.16
CA PHE A 47 52.64 6.32 22.04
C PHE A 47 52.05 6.16 20.64
N ASN A 48 52.31 5.03 19.99
CA ASN A 48 51.58 4.62 18.80
C ASN A 48 50.56 3.57 19.22
N ILE A 49 49.28 3.93 19.14
CA ILE A 49 48.17 3.09 19.60
C ILE A 49 47.43 2.58 18.37
N VAL A 50 47.49 1.28 18.12
CA VAL A 50 46.73 0.64 17.05
C VAL A 50 45.49 0.07 17.66
N LEU A 51 44.35 0.68 17.38
CA LEU A 51 43.04 0.16 17.76
C LEU A 51 42.74 -1.07 16.92
N LYS A 52 42.25 -2.11 17.55
CA LYS A 52 41.73 -3.29 16.86
C LYS A 52 40.31 -3.00 16.47
N GLU A 53 39.99 -3.23 15.19
CA GLU A 53 38.60 -3.15 14.75
C GLU A 53 37.72 -4.04 15.66
N ASP A 54 36.66 -3.47 16.17
CA ASP A 54 35.67 -4.23 16.86
C ASP A 54 34.89 -5.02 15.80
N SER A 55 35.26 -6.28 15.66
CA SER A 55 34.56 -7.21 14.79
C SER A 55 33.25 -7.71 15.42
N GLU A 56 33.01 -7.42 16.69
CA GLU A 56 31.72 -7.48 17.26
C GLU A 56 30.95 -6.29 16.67
N THR A 57 30.09 -6.54 15.67
CA THR A 57 28.92 -5.71 15.40
C THR A 57 28.35 -5.37 16.76
N LEU A 58 28.34 -4.08 17.13
CA LEU A 58 27.59 -3.59 18.29
C LEU A 58 26.30 -4.40 18.33
N ASP A 59 26.08 -5.13 19.43
CA ASP A 59 24.93 -6.02 19.57
C ASP A 59 23.68 -5.24 19.17
N GLU A 60 23.25 -5.39 17.92
CA GLU A 60 22.09 -4.71 17.39
C GLU A 60 20.92 -5.09 18.29
N ILE A 61 20.32 -4.08 18.89
CA ILE A 61 19.22 -4.24 19.83
C ILE A 61 17.93 -4.26 19.02
N VAL A 62 17.10 -5.27 19.25
CA VAL A 62 15.79 -5.41 18.63
C VAL A 62 14.71 -5.24 19.69
N VAL A 63 13.70 -4.45 19.39
CA VAL A 63 12.51 -4.36 20.23
C VAL A 63 11.64 -5.58 19.92
N VAL A 64 11.39 -6.41 20.92
CA VAL A 64 10.55 -7.59 20.80
C VAL A 64 9.44 -7.51 21.84
N GLY A 65 8.29 -7.03 21.43
CA GLY A 65 7.17 -6.80 22.33
C GLY A 65 7.49 -5.79 23.43
N TYR A 66 7.20 -6.15 24.66
CA TYR A 66 7.38 -5.28 25.84
C TYR A 66 8.81 -5.34 26.42
N GLY A 67 9.81 -5.58 25.59
CA GLY A 67 11.22 -5.64 26.01
C GLY A 67 12.19 -5.49 24.85
N VAL A 68 13.43 -5.22 25.22
CA VAL A 68 14.55 -5.06 24.31
C VAL A 68 15.46 -6.27 24.43
N GLN A 69 15.86 -6.86 23.32
CA GLN A 69 16.78 -8.01 23.27
C GLN A 69 17.93 -7.74 22.30
N LYS A 70 19.08 -8.37 22.56
CA LYS A 70 20.14 -8.40 21.55
C LYS A 70 19.69 -9.24 20.37
N LYS A 71 19.95 -8.81 19.15
CA LYS A 71 19.62 -9.54 17.92
C LYS A 71 20.18 -10.98 17.93
N SER A 72 21.36 -11.14 18.54
CA SER A 72 21.96 -12.44 18.76
C SER A 72 21.08 -13.40 19.56
N ASP A 73 20.30 -12.89 20.51
CA ASP A 73 19.52 -13.67 21.47
C ASP A 73 18.06 -13.86 21.01
N VAL A 74 17.63 -13.16 19.96
CA VAL A 74 16.29 -13.31 19.38
C VAL A 74 16.13 -14.69 18.77
N THR A 75 15.07 -15.39 19.17
CA THR A 75 14.74 -16.74 18.70
C THR A 75 13.72 -16.78 17.56
N GLY A 76 12.98 -15.67 17.32
CA GLY A 76 11.97 -15.54 16.25
C GLY A 76 12.50 -14.90 14.98
N ALA A 77 11.65 -14.84 13.95
CA ALA A 77 11.94 -14.18 12.67
C ALA A 77 11.58 -12.70 12.74
N VAL A 78 12.59 -11.83 12.73
CA VAL A 78 12.44 -10.38 12.79
C VAL A 78 13.24 -9.73 11.67
N GLY A 79 12.59 -8.88 10.89
CA GLY A 79 13.22 -7.99 9.91
C GLY A 79 13.38 -6.59 10.49
N SER A 80 14.54 -5.95 10.29
CA SER A 80 14.83 -4.63 10.87
C SER A 80 15.31 -3.67 9.81
N VAL A 81 14.81 -2.42 9.86
CA VAL A 81 15.22 -1.30 8.98
C VAL A 81 15.58 -0.11 9.86
N ASN A 82 16.77 0.43 9.66
CA ASN A 82 17.29 1.56 10.45
C ASN A 82 16.98 2.91 9.79
N SER A 83 17.04 3.99 10.56
CA SER A 83 16.82 5.38 10.16
C SER A 83 17.56 5.77 8.87
N ASP A 84 18.84 5.40 8.74
CA ASP A 84 19.65 5.77 7.56
C ASP A 84 19.08 5.20 6.25
N ASN A 85 18.57 3.96 6.29
CA ASN A 85 17.93 3.33 5.14
C ASN A 85 16.56 3.96 4.79
N ILE A 86 15.86 4.50 5.77
CA ILE A 86 14.59 5.20 5.59
C ILE A 86 14.84 6.58 4.97
N LEU A 87 15.73 7.35 5.59
CA LEU A 87 16.04 8.73 5.17
C LEU A 87 16.76 8.80 3.82
N SER A 88 17.58 7.81 3.49
CA SER A 88 18.33 7.79 2.21
C SER A 88 17.41 7.72 1.00
N LYS A 89 16.15 7.31 1.16
CA LYS A 89 15.20 7.21 0.07
C LYS A 89 14.46 8.52 -0.25
N GLY A 90 14.44 9.49 0.68
CA GLY A 90 13.80 10.79 0.47
C GLY A 90 12.28 10.72 0.21
N SER A 91 11.62 9.67 0.68
CA SER A 91 10.17 9.51 0.56
C SER A 91 9.43 10.34 1.61
N THR A 92 8.24 10.84 1.26
CA THR A 92 7.29 11.49 2.18
C THR A 92 6.59 10.48 3.09
N SER A 93 6.49 9.22 2.65
CA SER A 93 5.84 8.12 3.37
C SER A 93 6.85 7.15 3.98
N VAL A 94 6.60 6.77 5.23
CA VAL A 94 7.36 5.72 5.93
C VAL A 94 7.20 4.38 5.23
N MET A 95 5.97 4.06 4.79
CA MET A 95 5.65 2.82 4.10
C MET A 95 6.38 2.69 2.76
N GLU A 96 6.40 3.76 1.95
CA GLU A 96 7.16 3.77 0.70
C GLU A 96 8.65 3.51 0.93
N SER A 97 9.20 4.09 2.01
CA SER A 97 10.59 3.88 2.41
C SER A 97 10.89 2.42 2.78
N LEU A 98 9.89 1.67 3.27
CA LEU A 98 10.03 0.26 3.66
C LEU A 98 9.91 -0.71 2.49
N GLN A 99 9.29 -0.31 1.38
CA GLN A 99 9.07 -1.20 0.23
C GLN A 99 10.38 -1.82 -0.25
N GLY A 100 10.42 -3.17 -0.29
CA GLY A 100 11.58 -3.94 -0.69
C GLY A 100 12.72 -4.01 0.34
N GLN A 101 12.59 -3.45 1.56
CA GLN A 101 13.66 -3.51 2.57
C GLN A 101 13.67 -4.82 3.37
N VAL A 102 12.53 -5.47 3.51
CA VAL A 102 12.38 -6.68 4.33
C VAL A 102 11.77 -7.80 3.50
N ALA A 103 12.45 -8.93 3.43
CA ALA A 103 11.94 -10.11 2.74
C ALA A 103 10.62 -10.62 3.37
N GLY A 104 9.65 -11.01 2.55
CA GLY A 104 8.34 -11.50 2.98
C GLY A 104 7.37 -10.41 3.42
N VAL A 105 7.70 -9.14 3.17
CA VAL A 105 6.84 -7.97 3.38
C VAL A 105 6.54 -7.38 2.01
N ASP A 106 5.28 -7.43 1.60
CA ASP A 106 4.77 -6.83 0.38
C ASP A 106 4.06 -5.53 0.75
N ILE A 107 4.53 -4.42 0.20
CA ILE A 107 3.97 -3.08 0.40
C ILE A 107 3.56 -2.58 -0.98
N SER A 108 2.30 -2.23 -1.13
CA SER A 108 1.72 -1.74 -2.38
C SER A 108 1.03 -0.40 -2.14
N GLN A 109 1.20 0.50 -3.09
CA GLN A 109 0.43 1.73 -3.18
C GLN A 109 -0.88 1.45 -3.92
N SER A 110 -1.96 2.11 -3.54
CA SER A 110 -3.26 1.98 -4.20
C SER A 110 -3.53 3.07 -5.23
N SER A 111 -2.75 4.16 -5.18
CA SER A 111 -2.94 5.34 -6.03
C SER A 111 -1.69 6.22 -6.01
N SER A 112 -1.52 7.08 -7.03
CA SER A 112 -0.46 8.10 -7.09
C SER A 112 -0.86 9.44 -6.45
N ARG A 113 -2.07 9.56 -5.90
CA ARG A 113 -2.57 10.81 -5.31
C ARG A 113 -1.76 11.23 -4.10
N ALA A 114 -1.70 12.55 -3.89
CA ALA A 114 -0.99 13.15 -2.75
C ALA A 114 -1.57 12.65 -1.41
N GLY A 115 -0.70 12.28 -0.48
CA GLY A 115 -1.10 11.78 0.84
C GLY A 115 -1.85 10.45 0.84
N GLU A 116 -1.78 9.66 -0.24
CA GLU A 116 -2.41 8.34 -0.28
C GLU A 116 -1.65 7.32 0.56
N GLY A 117 -2.39 6.42 1.20
CA GLY A 117 -1.85 5.37 2.04
C GLY A 117 -1.26 4.20 1.26
N PHE A 118 -0.60 3.32 2.00
CA PHE A 118 -0.03 2.07 1.48
C PHE A 118 -0.67 0.88 2.16
N SER A 119 -0.91 -0.18 1.42
CA SER A 119 -1.26 -1.48 1.98
C SER A 119 0.00 -2.29 2.27
N ILE A 120 -0.03 -3.09 3.34
CA ILE A 120 1.08 -3.96 3.72
C ILE A 120 0.57 -5.37 3.99
N SER A 121 1.26 -6.37 3.45
CA SER A 121 1.00 -7.79 3.70
C SER A 121 2.28 -8.49 4.12
N ILE A 122 2.19 -9.32 5.17
CA ILE A 122 3.33 -10.07 5.70
C ILE A 122 3.03 -11.57 5.56
N ARG A 123 3.86 -12.29 4.76
CA ARG A 123 3.72 -13.73 4.50
C ARG A 123 2.37 -14.12 3.89
N GLY A 124 1.81 -13.24 3.02
CA GLY A 124 0.58 -13.49 2.29
C GLY A 124 -0.69 -13.35 3.11
N LYS A 125 -1.85 -13.51 2.47
CA LYS A 125 -3.17 -13.40 3.09
C LYS A 125 -3.48 -14.63 3.94
N SER A 126 -3.93 -14.41 5.17
CA SER A 126 -4.22 -15.44 6.17
C SER A 126 -5.70 -15.62 6.44
N SER A 127 -6.55 -14.70 5.97
CA SER A 127 -8.01 -14.73 6.09
C SER A 127 -8.64 -14.37 4.75
N MET A 128 -9.86 -14.82 4.52
CA MET A 128 -10.63 -14.51 3.30
C MET A 128 -10.97 -13.02 3.23
N ALA A 129 -11.23 -12.39 4.35
CA ALA A 129 -11.49 -10.95 4.43
C ALA A 129 -10.20 -10.10 4.44
N GLY A 130 -9.01 -10.72 4.27
CA GLY A 130 -7.73 -10.01 4.34
C GLY A 130 -7.35 -9.61 5.78
N GLY A 131 -6.71 -8.47 5.93
CA GLY A 131 -6.35 -7.86 7.22
C GLY A 131 -4.95 -7.25 7.21
N ASN A 132 -4.85 -6.06 7.81
CA ASN A 132 -3.58 -5.34 7.97
C ASN A 132 -2.76 -5.93 9.14
N PRO A 133 -1.43 -5.79 9.13
CA PRO A 133 -0.62 -6.04 10.30
C PRO A 133 -0.95 -5.05 11.42
N LEU A 134 -0.56 -5.40 12.64
CA LEU A 134 -0.67 -4.51 13.79
C LEU A 134 0.46 -3.49 13.77
N TYR A 135 0.14 -2.20 13.87
CA TYR A 135 1.13 -1.14 14.05
C TYR A 135 1.34 -0.85 15.54
N VAL A 136 2.60 -0.81 15.96
CA VAL A 136 2.98 -0.50 17.33
C VAL A 136 4.06 0.58 17.31
N ILE A 137 3.70 1.81 17.68
CA ILE A 137 4.57 2.98 17.65
C ILE A 137 4.96 3.33 19.08
N ASP A 138 6.25 3.23 19.41
CA ASP A 138 6.78 3.45 20.78
C ASP A 138 6.00 2.70 21.88
N GLY A 139 5.51 1.50 21.54
CA GLY A 139 4.72 0.65 22.43
C GLY A 139 3.21 0.95 22.40
N VAL A 140 2.75 1.95 21.67
CA VAL A 140 1.33 2.30 21.49
C VAL A 140 0.77 1.56 20.28
N VAL A 141 -0.36 0.90 20.43
CA VAL A 141 -1.09 0.28 19.32
C VAL A 141 -1.84 1.36 18.56
N CYS A 142 -1.59 1.43 17.24
CA CYS A 142 -2.19 2.39 16.33
C CYS A 142 -2.86 1.67 15.15
N ASP A 143 -3.86 2.31 14.54
CA ASP A 143 -4.56 1.76 13.36
C ASP A 143 -3.74 1.94 12.07
N ASN A 144 -2.98 3.04 11.97
CA ASN A 144 -2.05 3.35 10.88
C ASN A 144 -0.79 4.06 11.40
N MET A 145 0.13 4.40 10.52
CA MET A 145 1.36 5.13 10.83
C MET A 145 1.56 6.37 9.93
N ASP A 146 0.55 6.78 9.16
CA ASP A 146 0.65 7.80 8.14
C ASP A 146 0.88 9.21 8.73
N PHE A 147 0.53 9.39 10.00
CA PHE A 147 0.78 10.62 10.74
C PHE A 147 2.25 10.82 11.16
N LEU A 148 3.14 9.81 10.97
CA LEU A 148 4.55 9.91 11.36
C LEU A 148 5.39 10.60 10.28
N ASN A 149 6.33 11.45 10.72
CA ASN A 149 7.37 11.94 9.81
C ASN A 149 8.52 10.91 9.70
N PRO A 150 8.95 10.50 8.49
CA PRO A 150 10.07 9.57 8.32
C PRO A 150 11.36 10.00 9.03
N ALA A 151 11.60 11.31 9.15
CA ALA A 151 12.79 11.86 9.82
C ALA A 151 12.80 11.61 11.35
N ASP A 152 11.64 11.31 11.94
CA ASP A 152 11.54 11.01 13.37
C ASP A 152 11.77 9.53 13.71
N ILE A 153 11.83 8.66 12.73
CA ILE A 153 11.99 7.22 12.94
C ILE A 153 13.45 6.88 13.22
N GLU A 154 13.69 6.10 14.27
CA GLU A 154 14.98 5.53 14.58
C GLU A 154 15.13 4.14 13.94
N LYS A 155 14.09 3.31 14.07
CA LYS A 155 14.11 1.92 13.63
C LYS A 155 12.69 1.40 13.40
N ILE A 156 12.57 0.48 12.44
CA ILE A 156 11.36 -0.32 12.24
C ILE A 156 11.73 -1.79 12.32
N ASP A 157 11.08 -2.51 13.23
CA ASP A 157 11.23 -3.95 13.42
C ASP A 157 9.93 -4.66 12.99
N ILE A 158 9.99 -5.59 12.05
CA ILE A 158 8.84 -6.33 11.55
C ILE A 158 8.88 -7.75 12.11
N LEU A 159 7.92 -8.07 12.96
CA LEU A 159 7.74 -9.39 13.55
C LEU A 159 6.91 -10.24 12.59
N LYS A 160 7.48 -11.36 12.11
CA LYS A 160 6.88 -12.12 11.02
C LYS A 160 6.36 -13.49 11.44
N ASP A 161 6.97 -14.12 12.45
CA ASP A 161 6.59 -15.46 12.91
C ASP A 161 5.73 -15.46 14.18
N ALA A 162 4.98 -16.52 14.38
CA ALA A 162 4.07 -16.64 15.52
C ALA A 162 4.77 -16.55 16.89
N SER A 163 6.06 -16.85 17.00
CA SER A 163 6.80 -16.75 18.28
C SER A 163 7.10 -15.28 18.65
N SER A 164 7.50 -14.48 17.66
CA SER A 164 7.76 -13.04 17.88
C SER A 164 6.45 -12.24 18.03
N THR A 165 5.37 -12.63 17.32
CA THR A 165 4.08 -11.94 17.32
C THR A 165 3.14 -12.37 18.44
N ALA A 166 3.33 -13.56 19.04
CA ALA A 166 2.43 -14.12 20.08
C ALA A 166 2.22 -13.19 21.29
N ILE A 167 3.18 -12.32 21.58
CA ILE A 167 3.05 -11.35 22.68
C ILE A 167 1.96 -10.31 22.41
N TYR A 168 1.60 -10.09 21.14
CA TYR A 168 0.48 -9.24 20.70
C TYR A 168 -0.81 -10.04 20.46
N GLY A 169 -0.74 -11.39 20.48
CA GLY A 169 -1.85 -12.34 20.53
C GLY A 169 -2.80 -12.25 19.35
N SER A 170 -4.05 -11.97 19.66
CA SER A 170 -5.19 -12.01 18.73
C SER A 170 -5.24 -10.89 17.69
N ARG A 171 -4.32 -9.94 17.72
CA ARG A 171 -4.24 -8.85 16.77
C ARG A 171 -3.04 -8.97 15.83
N ALA A 172 -2.26 -10.05 15.95
CA ALA A 172 -0.94 -10.17 15.33
C ALA A 172 -0.82 -11.30 14.29
N THR A 173 -1.92 -11.90 13.85
CA THR A 173 -1.94 -12.99 12.86
C THR A 173 -1.34 -12.57 11.52
N ASN A 174 -1.54 -11.30 11.15
CA ASN A 174 -1.01 -10.72 9.91
C ASN A 174 0.38 -10.07 10.10
N GLY A 175 1.06 -10.35 11.23
CA GLY A 175 2.35 -9.75 11.57
C GLY A 175 2.22 -8.48 12.41
N VAL A 176 3.36 -7.95 12.85
CA VAL A 176 3.44 -6.71 13.63
C VAL A 176 4.54 -5.81 13.08
N VAL A 177 4.21 -4.56 12.81
CA VAL A 177 5.15 -3.50 12.43
C VAL A 177 5.43 -2.64 13.65
N MET A 178 6.60 -2.81 14.23
CA MET A 178 7.05 -2.06 15.41
C MET A 178 7.91 -0.89 14.98
N ILE A 179 7.46 0.31 15.31
CA ILE A 179 8.17 1.55 14.99
C ILE A 179 8.71 2.13 16.28
N THR A 180 10.02 2.27 16.32
CA THR A 180 10.69 3.02 17.37
C THR A 180 11.06 4.38 16.81
N THR A 181 10.49 5.42 17.38
CA THR A 181 10.86 6.77 17.01
C THR A 181 12.08 7.22 17.80
N LYS A 182 12.81 8.21 17.30
CA LYS A 182 13.97 8.78 17.97
C LYS A 182 13.56 9.30 19.34
N GLN A 183 14.08 8.70 20.41
CA GLN A 183 13.75 9.02 21.79
C GLN A 183 14.54 10.25 22.28
N ALA A 184 14.15 10.77 23.45
CA ALA A 184 14.94 11.74 24.21
C ALA A 184 16.35 11.17 24.41
N GLY A 185 17.34 11.83 23.87
CA GLY A 185 18.65 11.25 23.57
C GLY A 185 19.33 10.55 24.76
N THR A 186 19.93 9.41 24.48
CA THR A 186 20.91 8.75 25.33
C THR A 186 22.30 9.41 25.18
N ALA A 187 22.36 10.74 25.12
CA ALA A 187 23.65 11.43 25.08
C ALA A 187 24.44 11.14 26.35
N ASP A 188 25.74 11.11 26.18
CA ASP A 188 26.74 10.86 27.21
C ASP A 188 26.34 11.53 28.54
N LYS A 189 26.22 10.75 29.61
CA LYS A 189 25.65 11.14 30.91
C LYS A 189 26.35 12.31 31.60
N ASP A 190 27.51 12.73 31.09
CA ASP A 190 28.36 13.70 31.74
C ASP A 190 28.42 15.08 31.06
N ASN A 191 27.92 15.22 29.81
CA ASN A 191 27.89 16.49 29.11
C ASN A 191 26.46 16.86 28.74
N ALA A 192 25.88 17.87 29.40
CA ALA A 192 24.62 18.50 29.03
C ALA A 192 24.80 19.21 27.68
N ARG A 193 24.48 18.52 26.58
CA ARG A 193 24.55 19.08 25.22
C ARG A 193 23.15 19.10 24.61
N VAL A 194 22.76 20.23 24.09
CA VAL A 194 21.60 20.40 23.22
C VAL A 194 22.07 20.18 21.78
N GLN A 195 21.39 19.32 21.08
CA GLN A 195 21.62 19.08 19.65
C GLN A 195 20.39 19.56 18.88
N VAL A 196 20.62 20.36 17.86
CA VAL A 196 19.62 20.78 16.90
C VAL A 196 19.91 20.13 15.56
N SER A 197 18.91 19.51 14.94
CA SER A 197 19.02 18.98 13.58
C SER A 197 17.89 19.49 12.70
N TYR A 198 18.20 19.64 11.42
CA TYR A 198 17.25 19.96 10.37
C TYR A 198 17.45 18.99 9.21
N ASP A 199 16.37 18.37 8.79
CA ASP A 199 16.28 17.51 7.62
C ASP A 199 15.19 18.08 6.70
N GLY A 200 15.53 18.40 5.46
CA GLY A 200 14.56 18.98 4.54
C GLY A 200 14.89 18.69 3.08
N TYR A 201 13.86 18.69 2.25
CA TYR A 201 13.98 18.62 0.79
C TYR A 201 12.83 19.32 0.10
N TYR A 202 13.08 19.68 -1.15
CA TYR A 202 12.13 20.17 -2.12
C TYR A 202 12.25 19.36 -3.40
N GLY A 203 11.13 19.06 -4.05
CA GLY A 203 11.11 18.25 -5.27
C GLY A 203 9.97 18.60 -6.22
N PHE A 204 10.21 18.28 -7.50
CA PHE A 204 9.24 18.38 -8.58
C PHE A 204 8.75 17.00 -8.97
N LYS A 205 7.45 16.86 -9.20
CA LYS A 205 6.78 15.65 -9.65
C LYS A 205 6.35 15.80 -11.10
N THR A 206 6.65 14.78 -11.91
CA THR A 206 6.16 14.67 -13.28
C THR A 206 5.52 13.30 -13.47
N VAL A 207 4.66 13.14 -14.45
CA VAL A 207 4.13 11.82 -14.81
C VAL A 207 5.29 10.92 -15.26
N ALA A 208 5.35 9.70 -14.70
CA ALA A 208 6.40 8.74 -15.03
C ALA A 208 6.08 7.90 -16.25
N ASN A 209 4.81 7.53 -16.42
CA ASN A 209 4.32 6.74 -17.54
C ASN A 209 2.92 7.22 -17.94
N MET A 210 2.74 7.50 -19.20
CA MET A 210 1.46 7.85 -19.81
C MET A 210 1.14 6.81 -20.89
N PRO A 211 0.00 6.12 -20.81
CA PRO A 211 -0.45 5.24 -21.88
C PRO A 211 -0.63 5.99 -23.20
N GLU A 212 -0.32 5.33 -24.30
CA GLU A 212 -0.51 5.90 -25.62
C GLU A 212 -1.98 5.83 -26.04
N PHE A 213 -2.64 6.97 -26.13
CA PHE A 213 -4.00 7.10 -26.67
C PHE A 213 -3.97 7.31 -28.18
N MET A 214 -5.08 7.00 -28.86
CA MET A 214 -5.24 7.32 -30.28
C MET A 214 -5.23 8.84 -30.46
N ASP A 215 -4.47 9.30 -31.44
CA ASP A 215 -4.58 10.69 -31.91
C ASP A 215 -5.88 10.92 -32.69
N GLY A 216 -6.11 12.15 -33.12
CA GLY A 216 -7.33 12.50 -33.83
C GLY A 216 -7.50 11.74 -35.16
N ASP A 217 -6.44 11.45 -35.90
CA ASP A 217 -6.51 10.70 -37.14
C ASP A 217 -6.78 9.21 -36.91
N GLU A 218 -6.07 8.62 -35.93
CA GLU A 218 -6.22 7.22 -35.54
C GLU A 218 -7.66 6.98 -34.99
N TRP A 219 -8.12 7.86 -34.11
CA TRP A 219 -9.46 7.79 -33.55
C TRP A 219 -10.55 7.93 -34.62
N THR A 220 -10.34 8.83 -35.56
CA THR A 220 -11.29 9.04 -36.67
C THR A 220 -11.37 7.82 -37.58
N ASN A 221 -10.24 7.22 -37.94
CA ASN A 221 -10.22 6.01 -38.75
C ASN A 221 -10.84 4.82 -38.00
N TYR A 222 -10.50 4.64 -36.71
CA TYR A 222 -11.12 3.62 -35.86
C TYR A 222 -12.64 3.76 -35.80
N ARG A 223 -13.12 5.00 -35.60
CA ARG A 223 -14.55 5.29 -35.61
C ARG A 223 -15.19 5.15 -37.01
N PHE A 224 -14.50 5.59 -38.07
CA PHE A 224 -14.98 5.44 -39.43
C PHE A 224 -15.23 3.98 -39.79
N GLN A 225 -14.35 3.10 -39.45
CA GLN A 225 -14.50 1.66 -39.66
C GLN A 225 -15.69 1.06 -38.92
N ARG A 226 -16.08 1.62 -37.76
CA ARG A 226 -17.29 1.20 -37.09
C ARG A 226 -18.59 1.52 -37.80
N TYR A 227 -18.57 2.50 -38.69
CA TYR A 227 -19.74 2.81 -39.52
C TYR A 227 -19.85 1.87 -40.73
N THR A 228 -18.91 0.95 -40.93
CA THR A 228 -18.99 -0.05 -41.96
C THR A 228 -19.96 -1.16 -41.56
N THR A 229 -20.79 -1.56 -42.53
CA THR A 229 -21.74 -2.67 -42.35
C THR A 229 -21.09 -3.98 -42.80
N LEU A 230 -21.25 -5.03 -42.00
CA LEU A 230 -20.90 -6.39 -42.40
C LEU A 230 -21.84 -6.81 -43.54
N LYS A 231 -21.28 -6.90 -44.77
CA LYS A 231 -22.00 -7.23 -45.96
C LYS A 231 -22.28 -8.73 -46.10
N SER A 232 -21.24 -9.53 -45.85
CA SER A 232 -21.32 -10.97 -46.00
C SER A 232 -20.19 -11.64 -45.24
N VAL A 233 -20.40 -12.88 -44.86
CA VAL A 233 -19.35 -13.81 -44.41
C VAL A 233 -19.35 -14.96 -45.39
N ASP A 234 -18.22 -15.27 -46.00
CA ASP A 234 -18.11 -16.37 -46.93
C ASP A 234 -18.16 -17.75 -46.20
N GLU A 235 -18.14 -18.86 -46.98
CA GLU A 235 -18.15 -20.21 -46.44
C GLU A 235 -16.92 -20.57 -45.55
N PHE A 236 -15.88 -19.71 -45.63
CA PHE A 236 -14.64 -19.84 -44.90
C PHE A 236 -14.56 -18.93 -43.66
N GLY A 237 -15.60 -18.15 -43.37
CA GLY A 237 -15.64 -17.23 -42.24
C GLY A 237 -15.00 -15.86 -42.51
N HIS A 238 -14.59 -15.55 -43.71
CA HIS A 238 -14.06 -14.22 -44.07
C HIS A 238 -15.15 -13.18 -44.13
N PRO A 239 -15.10 -12.13 -43.32
CA PRO A 239 -16.05 -11.03 -43.38
C PRO A 239 -15.73 -10.09 -44.53
N THR A 240 -16.74 -9.56 -45.15
CA THR A 240 -16.64 -8.41 -46.09
C THR A 240 -17.44 -7.28 -45.53
N TYR A 241 -16.83 -6.11 -45.42
CA TYR A 241 -17.47 -4.89 -44.95
C TYR A 241 -17.69 -3.91 -46.10
N GLU A 242 -18.75 -3.15 -46.04
CA GLU A 242 -19.00 -2.05 -46.94
C GLU A 242 -19.45 -0.78 -46.22
N MET A 243 -19.11 0.37 -46.79
CA MET A 243 -19.60 1.65 -46.32
C MET A 243 -20.81 2.00 -47.18
N LEU A 244 -21.99 2.05 -46.61
CA LEU A 244 -23.22 2.50 -47.30
C LEU A 244 -23.21 4.02 -47.43
N ASP A 245 -23.88 4.53 -48.48
CA ASP A 245 -24.05 5.97 -48.69
C ASP A 245 -24.66 6.68 -47.47
N SER A 246 -25.63 6.03 -46.80
CA SER A 246 -26.24 6.53 -45.58
C SER A 246 -25.28 6.61 -44.43
N GLU A 247 -24.36 5.62 -44.25
CA GLU A 247 -23.34 5.54 -43.22
C GLU A 247 -22.24 6.58 -43.46
N TRP A 248 -21.78 6.76 -44.74
CA TRP A 248 -20.85 7.80 -45.10
C TRP A 248 -21.41 9.20 -44.78
N ARG A 249 -22.70 9.44 -45.12
CA ARG A 249 -23.37 10.69 -44.78
C ARG A 249 -23.53 10.85 -43.27
N ALA A 250 -23.85 9.78 -42.56
CA ALA A 250 -23.97 9.81 -41.11
C ALA A 250 -22.64 10.05 -40.42
N PHE A 251 -21.53 9.46 -40.92
CA PHE A 251 -20.21 9.63 -40.34
C PHE A 251 -19.72 11.10 -40.40
N TRP A 252 -19.71 11.70 -41.58
CA TRP A 252 -19.39 13.13 -41.69
C TRP A 252 -20.55 14.03 -41.28
N GLY A 253 -21.79 13.51 -41.44
CA GLY A 253 -23.05 14.16 -41.14
C GLY A 253 -23.29 15.43 -41.99
N ASN A 254 -24.50 15.60 -42.49
CA ASN A 254 -24.93 16.95 -42.87
C ASN A 254 -24.82 17.90 -41.64
N ASN A 255 -24.45 17.35 -40.54
CA ASN A 255 -24.55 17.90 -39.19
C ASN A 255 -23.20 18.11 -38.51
N SER A 256 -22.05 17.67 -39.05
CA SER A 256 -20.76 17.83 -38.42
C SER A 256 -19.68 18.46 -39.32
N PRO A 257 -19.94 19.64 -39.93
CA PRO A 257 -18.94 20.34 -40.71
C PRO A 257 -17.72 20.69 -39.87
N LYS A 258 -17.90 20.90 -38.56
CA LYS A 258 -16.85 21.23 -37.61
C LYS A 258 -15.93 20.07 -37.33
N MET A 259 -16.42 18.84 -37.18
CA MET A 259 -15.59 17.65 -37.07
C MET A 259 -14.69 17.47 -38.30
N LYS A 260 -15.27 17.69 -39.52
CA LYS A 260 -14.51 17.62 -40.74
C LYS A 260 -13.46 18.72 -40.84
N GLU A 261 -13.79 19.95 -40.43
CA GLU A 261 -12.84 21.06 -40.32
C GLU A 261 -11.66 20.71 -39.44
N MET A 262 -11.92 20.22 -38.21
CA MET A 262 -10.88 19.78 -37.26
C MET A 262 -10.03 18.63 -37.85
N PHE A 263 -10.66 17.66 -38.53
CA PHE A 263 -9.92 16.59 -39.19
C PHE A 263 -8.98 17.13 -40.26
N LEU A 264 -9.42 18.10 -41.06
CA LEU A 264 -8.59 18.69 -42.13
C LEU A 264 -7.49 19.62 -41.59
N SER A 265 -7.77 20.37 -40.51
CA SER A 265 -6.81 21.27 -39.86
C SER A 265 -5.87 20.56 -38.91
N LYS A 266 -6.22 19.36 -38.48
CA LYS A 266 -5.53 18.59 -37.43
C LYS A 266 -5.53 19.31 -36.07
N ASP A 267 -6.51 20.16 -35.80
CA ASP A 267 -6.70 20.88 -34.55
C ASP A 267 -7.43 19.99 -33.54
N TYR A 268 -6.69 19.08 -32.91
CA TYR A 268 -7.20 18.15 -31.90
C TYR A 268 -6.83 18.61 -30.51
N TYR A 269 -7.60 18.15 -29.53
CA TYR A 269 -7.34 18.40 -28.10
C TYR A 269 -6.79 17.15 -27.42
N ASP A 270 -5.68 17.30 -26.72
CA ASP A 270 -5.14 16.28 -25.81
C ASP A 270 -5.77 16.49 -24.43
N TRP A 271 -6.88 15.83 -24.17
CA TRP A 271 -7.61 15.95 -22.92
C TRP A 271 -6.86 15.41 -21.70
N PRO A 272 -6.14 14.28 -21.80
CA PRO A 272 -5.23 13.87 -20.73
C PRO A 272 -4.30 14.99 -20.26
N ASP A 273 -3.69 15.72 -21.18
CA ASP A 273 -2.77 16.83 -20.88
C ASP A 273 -3.48 18.04 -20.22
N LEU A 274 -4.78 18.22 -20.48
CA LEU A 274 -5.58 19.30 -19.89
C LEU A 274 -5.99 19.02 -18.43
N VAL A 275 -6.08 17.77 -18.02
CA VAL A 275 -6.52 17.39 -16.67
C VAL A 275 -5.36 16.99 -15.74
N ILE A 276 -4.17 16.80 -16.30
CA ILE A 276 -2.93 16.51 -15.57
C ILE A 276 -2.09 17.77 -15.46
N SER A 277 -1.36 17.90 -14.38
CA SER A 277 -0.39 18.97 -14.15
C SER A 277 0.86 18.42 -13.49
N ASP A 278 2.00 19.11 -13.66
CA ASP A 278 3.16 18.81 -12.83
C ASP A 278 2.88 19.18 -11.38
N GLY A 279 3.38 18.35 -10.46
CA GLY A 279 3.25 18.53 -9.02
C GLY A 279 4.56 18.95 -8.36
N GLN A 280 4.48 19.20 -7.07
CA GLN A 280 5.65 19.50 -6.25
C GLN A 280 5.51 18.83 -4.87
N GLN A 281 6.61 18.73 -4.15
CA GLN A 281 6.59 18.25 -2.77
C GLN A 281 7.72 18.85 -1.97
N GLN A 282 7.46 19.08 -0.69
CA GLN A 282 8.47 19.53 0.26
C GLN A 282 8.26 18.88 1.63
N ASN A 283 9.35 18.66 2.34
CA ASN A 283 9.32 18.19 3.71
C ASN A 283 10.41 18.90 4.50
N HIS A 284 10.06 19.40 5.67
CA HIS A 284 10.95 20.09 6.59
C HIS A 284 10.77 19.54 7.98
N TYR A 285 11.84 19.09 8.61
CA TYR A 285 11.82 18.56 9.96
C TYR A 285 12.93 19.18 10.81
N ILE A 286 12.53 19.85 11.88
CA ILE A 286 13.44 20.42 12.88
C ILE A 286 13.33 19.59 14.15
N ASN A 287 14.44 19.22 14.72
CA ASN A 287 14.47 18.47 15.95
C ASN A 287 15.48 19.05 16.94
N ILE A 288 15.07 19.17 18.19
CA ILE A 288 15.86 19.63 19.32
C ILE A 288 15.87 18.50 20.37
N ALA A 289 17.04 17.99 20.69
CA ALA A 289 17.20 16.97 21.72
C ALA A 289 18.27 17.39 22.72
N GLY A 290 18.07 17.08 23.98
CA GLY A 290 19.03 17.41 25.03
C GLY A 290 18.93 16.49 26.22
N ASN A 291 20.04 16.41 26.97
CA ASN A 291 20.15 15.67 28.24
C ASN A 291 20.67 16.58 29.32
N ALA A 292 20.08 16.46 30.52
CA ALA A 292 20.64 16.96 31.76
C ALA A 292 20.62 15.77 32.75
N LYS A 293 21.65 15.60 33.56
CA LYS A 293 21.92 14.46 34.48
C LYS A 293 20.82 13.41 34.73
N LYS A 294 19.56 13.82 34.83
CA LYS A 294 18.40 12.96 35.14
C LYS A 294 17.24 13.10 34.16
N ILE A 295 17.25 14.10 33.31
CA ILE A 295 16.17 14.43 32.38
C ILE A 295 16.73 14.39 30.96
N SER A 296 16.08 13.62 30.11
CA SER A 296 16.27 13.66 28.67
C SER A 296 15.00 14.21 28.03
N TYR A 297 15.15 15.06 27.05
CA TYR A 297 14.03 15.61 26.30
C TYR A 297 14.29 15.69 24.81
N ARG A 298 13.21 15.65 24.05
CA ARG A 298 13.20 15.82 22.60
C ARG A 298 11.96 16.55 22.17
N VAL A 299 12.11 17.50 21.24
CA VAL A 299 11.01 18.18 20.56
C VAL A 299 11.29 18.15 19.07
N GLY A 300 10.37 17.65 18.28
CA GLY A 300 10.41 17.62 16.82
C GLY A 300 9.23 18.38 16.24
N LEU A 301 9.46 19.18 15.20
CA LEU A 301 8.44 19.87 14.42
C LEU A 301 8.64 19.52 12.94
N GLY A 302 7.61 19.02 12.30
CA GLY A 302 7.59 18.64 10.89
C GLY A 302 6.51 19.39 10.11
N TYR A 303 6.84 19.71 8.88
CA TYR A 303 5.93 20.22 7.87
C TYR A 303 6.14 19.44 6.57
N GLN A 304 5.06 19.00 5.97
CA GLN A 304 5.03 18.35 4.67
C GLN A 304 3.94 19.00 3.83
N ASP A 305 4.26 19.22 2.57
CA ASP A 305 3.33 19.74 1.58
C ASP A 305 3.60 19.05 0.24
N GLU A 306 2.55 18.66 -0.45
CA GLU A 306 2.61 17.80 -1.62
C GLU A 306 1.45 18.13 -2.56
N ASP A 307 1.77 18.64 -3.74
CA ASP A 307 0.83 18.75 -4.85
C ASP A 307 0.97 17.50 -5.73
N GLY A 308 -0.15 16.83 -5.99
CA GLY A 308 -0.22 15.71 -6.90
C GLY A 308 -0.30 16.15 -8.36
N VAL A 309 -0.38 15.17 -9.28
CA VAL A 309 -0.48 15.44 -10.73
C VAL A 309 -1.93 15.48 -11.23
N LEU A 310 -2.89 15.19 -10.37
CA LEU A 310 -4.32 15.10 -10.70
C LEU A 310 -5.15 16.28 -10.14
N GLY A 311 -4.49 17.38 -9.77
CA GLY A 311 -5.12 18.52 -9.11
C GLY A 311 -5.46 18.25 -7.64
N ASP A 312 -4.81 17.29 -7.05
CA ASP A 312 -4.92 16.87 -5.66
C ASP A 312 -3.77 17.45 -4.83
N SER A 313 -3.98 17.62 -3.53
CA SER A 313 -2.94 18.12 -2.62
C SER A 313 -3.01 17.50 -1.23
N TYR A 314 -1.89 17.56 -0.51
CA TYR A 314 -1.77 17.07 0.85
C TYR A 314 -0.83 17.92 1.67
N GLU A 315 -1.33 18.47 2.78
CA GLU A 315 -0.56 19.24 3.75
C GLU A 315 -0.58 18.54 5.12
N ARG A 316 0.56 18.49 5.82
CA ARG A 316 0.65 17.90 7.15
C ARG A 316 1.63 18.63 8.06
N TRP A 317 1.19 18.90 9.28
CA TRP A 317 2.01 19.38 10.38
C TRP A 317 2.13 18.30 11.45
N ASN A 318 3.34 18.13 11.98
CA ASN A 318 3.63 17.18 13.05
C ASN A 318 4.35 17.89 14.19
N LEU A 319 3.94 17.59 15.42
CA LEU A 319 4.67 17.98 16.63
C LEU A 319 4.88 16.74 17.49
N LYS A 320 6.13 16.45 17.83
CA LYS A 320 6.50 15.44 18.80
C LYS A 320 7.16 16.07 20.00
N ALA A 321 6.77 15.65 21.21
CA ALA A 321 7.46 15.99 22.45
C ALA A 321 7.65 14.72 23.27
N ALA A 322 8.87 14.48 23.74
CA ALA A 322 9.21 13.35 24.62
C ALA A 322 10.08 13.84 25.77
N VAL A 323 9.81 13.32 26.94
CA VAL A 323 10.59 13.57 28.15
C VAL A 323 10.71 12.28 28.97
N ASP A 324 11.94 11.95 29.36
CA ASP A 324 12.25 10.87 30.27
C ASP A 324 12.98 11.42 31.50
N ASN A 325 12.54 11.07 32.69
CA ASN A 325 13.15 11.52 33.94
C ASN A 325 13.46 10.34 34.87
N LYS A 326 14.71 10.19 35.22
CA LYS A 326 15.17 9.29 36.27
C LYS A 326 15.11 10.03 37.60
N ILE A 327 13.98 9.91 38.32
CA ILE A 327 13.76 10.58 39.62
C ILE A 327 14.88 10.17 40.59
N ASN A 328 15.08 8.84 40.71
CA ASN A 328 16.16 8.25 41.49
C ASN A 328 16.51 6.86 40.92
N ASP A 329 17.35 6.05 41.62
CA ASP A 329 17.75 4.73 41.11
C ASP A 329 16.61 3.69 41.06
N HIS A 330 15.50 3.96 41.73
CA HIS A 330 14.34 3.08 41.76
C HIS A 330 13.19 3.56 40.90
N PHE A 331 13.02 4.86 40.70
CA PHE A 331 11.85 5.44 40.02
C PHE A 331 12.25 6.20 38.75
N SER A 332 11.57 5.88 37.66
CA SER A 332 11.61 6.65 36.42
C SER A 332 10.21 6.93 35.91
N VAL A 333 10.02 8.07 35.29
CA VAL A 333 8.79 8.50 34.65
C VAL A 333 9.10 9.08 33.28
N GLY A 334 8.26 8.80 32.32
CA GLY A 334 8.37 9.40 31.00
C GLY A 334 7.02 9.68 30.38
N ALA A 335 7.03 10.64 29.49
CA ALA A 335 5.87 11.01 28.68
C ALA A 335 6.30 11.27 27.25
N LEU A 336 5.47 10.84 26.30
CA LEU A 336 5.61 11.10 24.87
C LEU A 336 4.24 11.53 24.34
N VAL A 337 4.24 12.54 23.49
CA VAL A 337 3.07 12.99 22.73
C VAL A 337 3.49 13.21 21.29
N ASN A 338 2.72 12.66 20.37
CA ASN A 338 2.73 13.00 18.95
C ASN A 338 1.39 13.64 18.60
N LEU A 339 1.45 14.79 17.96
CA LEU A 339 0.30 15.51 17.42
C LEU A 339 0.50 15.63 15.91
N SER A 340 -0.52 15.33 15.13
CA SER A 340 -0.52 15.57 13.71
C SER A 340 -1.83 16.21 13.30
N THR A 341 -1.76 17.13 12.35
CA THR A 341 -2.92 17.60 11.61
C THR A 341 -2.59 17.55 10.14
N SER A 342 -3.53 17.07 9.35
CA SER A 342 -3.39 17.02 7.90
C SER A 342 -4.65 17.49 7.21
N MET A 343 -4.46 18.03 6.00
CA MET A 343 -5.50 18.38 5.06
C MET A 343 -5.19 17.68 3.73
N LYS A 344 -6.14 16.97 3.19
CA LYS A 344 -6.08 16.30 1.91
C LYS A 344 -7.21 16.82 1.05
N ASP A 345 -6.87 17.33 -0.12
CA ASP A 345 -7.80 17.70 -1.17
C ASP A 345 -7.66 16.70 -2.30
N TYR A 346 -8.72 16.00 -2.63
CA TYR A 346 -8.73 15.00 -3.71
C TYR A 346 -8.98 15.61 -5.09
N GLY A 347 -9.36 16.88 -5.17
CA GLY A 347 -9.84 17.49 -6.39
C GLY A 347 -11.08 16.75 -6.93
N SER A 348 -11.35 16.89 -8.22
CA SER A 348 -12.47 16.19 -8.86
C SER A 348 -12.07 14.80 -9.34
N LYS A 349 -12.68 13.75 -8.78
CA LYS A 349 -12.51 12.37 -9.24
C LYS A 349 -13.05 12.18 -10.68
N ASN A 350 -14.21 12.78 -10.96
CA ASN A 350 -14.86 12.69 -12.28
C ASN A 350 -14.09 13.43 -13.37
N SER A 351 -13.45 14.56 -13.05
CA SER A 351 -12.62 15.32 -13.98
C SER A 351 -11.50 14.45 -14.57
N VAL A 352 -10.78 13.72 -13.70
CA VAL A 352 -9.70 12.84 -14.13
C VAL A 352 -10.22 11.73 -15.04
N LEU A 353 -11.23 10.98 -14.60
CA LEU A 353 -11.79 9.87 -15.39
C LEU A 353 -12.35 10.33 -16.74
N ASN A 354 -13.12 11.42 -16.73
CA ASN A 354 -13.74 11.94 -17.93
C ASN A 354 -12.74 12.65 -18.86
N GLY A 355 -11.66 13.21 -18.33
CA GLY A 355 -10.55 13.74 -19.11
C GLY A 355 -9.91 12.66 -19.98
N PHE A 356 -9.65 11.48 -19.42
CA PHE A 356 -9.13 10.34 -20.19
C PHE A 356 -10.16 9.75 -21.16
N ARG A 357 -11.46 9.83 -20.85
CA ARG A 357 -12.55 9.40 -21.74
C ARG A 357 -12.83 10.36 -22.87
N ALA A 358 -12.46 11.62 -22.72
CA ALA A 358 -12.72 12.65 -23.72
C ALA A 358 -11.96 12.35 -25.01
N ASN A 359 -12.65 12.38 -26.15
CA ASN A 359 -12.05 12.13 -27.45
C ASN A 359 -11.40 13.40 -28.01
N PRO A 360 -10.48 13.30 -28.96
CA PRO A 360 -9.73 14.44 -29.50
C PRO A 360 -10.55 15.57 -30.16
N TYR A 361 -11.83 15.32 -30.41
CA TYR A 361 -12.74 16.32 -31.04
C TYR A 361 -13.58 17.10 -30.01
N TRP A 362 -13.53 16.73 -28.75
CA TRP A 362 -14.23 17.50 -27.72
C TRP A 362 -13.51 18.82 -27.49
N VAL A 363 -14.25 19.93 -27.61
CA VAL A 363 -13.70 21.29 -27.46
C VAL A 363 -13.96 21.79 -26.06
N PRO A 364 -12.93 22.17 -25.29
CA PRO A 364 -13.11 22.59 -23.91
C PRO A 364 -13.74 23.99 -23.76
N TYR A 365 -13.52 24.90 -24.75
CA TYR A 365 -13.93 26.29 -24.67
C TYR A 365 -14.72 26.71 -25.91
N TYR A 366 -15.64 27.67 -25.77
CA TYR A 366 -16.33 28.29 -26.92
C TYR A 366 -15.29 29.00 -27.79
N TRP A 367 -15.35 28.77 -29.11
CA TRP A 367 -14.41 29.35 -30.09
C TRP A 367 -14.82 30.78 -30.51
N GLU A 368 -16.13 31.04 -30.54
CA GLU A 368 -16.72 32.27 -31.07
C GLU A 368 -18.04 32.60 -30.35
N GLY A 369 -18.55 33.75 -30.58
CA GLY A 369 -19.78 34.23 -29.96
C GLY A 369 -19.52 35.03 -28.67
N GLU A 370 -20.59 35.33 -27.94
CA GLU A 370 -20.56 36.11 -26.72
C GLU A 370 -19.79 35.38 -25.61
N ASN A 371 -19.82 34.04 -25.58
CA ASN A 371 -19.20 33.18 -24.58
C ASN A 371 -17.79 32.71 -24.98
N LYS A 372 -17.17 33.33 -25.99
CA LYS A 372 -15.83 32.96 -26.45
C LYS A 372 -14.83 32.91 -25.31
N GLY A 373 -14.19 31.74 -25.12
CA GLY A 373 -13.20 31.51 -24.07
C GLY A 373 -13.77 30.99 -22.77
N GLU A 374 -15.11 30.89 -22.65
CA GLU A 374 -15.75 30.21 -21.51
C GLU A 374 -15.78 28.69 -21.72
N LEU A 375 -15.81 27.94 -20.63
CA LEU A 375 -15.90 26.48 -20.67
C LEU A 375 -17.26 26.04 -21.24
N ILE A 376 -17.23 25.06 -22.13
CA ILE A 376 -18.42 24.42 -22.69
C ILE A 376 -18.88 23.35 -21.72
N LEU A 377 -20.14 23.35 -21.30
CA LEU A 377 -20.67 22.36 -20.36
C LEU A 377 -20.76 20.94 -20.97
N GLN A 378 -21.21 20.81 -22.20
CA GLN A 378 -21.30 19.56 -22.94
C GLN A 378 -20.51 19.65 -24.25
N PRO A 379 -19.19 19.38 -24.25
CA PRO A 379 -18.35 19.63 -25.44
C PRO A 379 -18.78 18.92 -26.71
N ALA A 380 -19.33 17.71 -26.55
CA ALA A 380 -19.81 16.92 -27.68
C ALA A 380 -21.06 17.51 -28.34
N LYS A 381 -21.94 18.14 -27.57
CA LYS A 381 -23.25 18.64 -28.02
C LYS A 381 -23.26 20.14 -28.24
N ASP A 382 -22.76 20.91 -27.25
CA ASP A 382 -22.90 22.37 -27.27
C ASP A 382 -21.93 23.04 -28.24
N ALA A 383 -20.81 22.39 -28.58
CA ALA A 383 -19.88 22.84 -29.60
C ALA A 383 -20.34 22.53 -31.03
N VAL A 384 -21.56 21.99 -31.24
CA VAL A 384 -22.11 21.60 -32.54
C VAL A 384 -21.23 20.61 -33.30
N ILE A 385 -20.38 19.85 -32.61
CA ILE A 385 -19.51 18.85 -33.25
C ILE A 385 -20.29 17.58 -33.55
N PHE A 386 -21.22 17.23 -32.67
CA PHE A 386 -22.07 16.06 -32.80
C PHE A 386 -23.53 16.43 -32.47
N PRO A 387 -24.22 17.15 -33.40
CA PRO A 387 -25.54 17.75 -33.15
C PRO A 387 -26.61 16.76 -32.68
N ASP A 388 -26.55 15.51 -33.16
CA ASP A 388 -27.49 14.45 -32.78
C ASP A 388 -27.08 13.69 -31.49
N GLY A 389 -26.10 14.22 -30.76
CA GLY A 389 -25.47 13.47 -29.67
C GLY A 389 -24.62 12.29 -30.13
N GLY A 390 -24.62 11.95 -31.43
CA GLY A 390 -23.76 10.97 -32.13
C GLY A 390 -23.55 9.62 -31.46
N GLY A 391 -24.46 9.19 -30.58
CA GLY A 391 -24.23 8.05 -29.69
C GLY A 391 -23.26 8.36 -28.54
N PHE A 392 -22.81 9.61 -28.42
CA PHE A 392 -22.00 10.08 -27.34
C PHE A 392 -22.81 10.23 -26.08
N THR A 393 -22.23 9.83 -24.99
CA THR A 393 -22.81 9.96 -23.66
C THR A 393 -22.94 11.44 -23.28
N SER A 394 -23.83 11.73 -22.36
CA SER A 394 -23.99 13.02 -21.69
C SER A 394 -22.80 13.43 -20.84
N THR A 395 -21.57 12.96 -21.14
CA THR A 395 -20.37 13.29 -20.38
C THR A 395 -20.11 14.79 -20.43
N LEU A 396 -19.97 15.37 -19.27
CA LEU A 396 -19.71 16.79 -19.11
C LEU A 396 -18.23 17.11 -19.34
N ASN A 397 -17.95 18.39 -19.51
CA ASN A 397 -16.58 18.88 -19.61
C ASN A 397 -15.82 18.63 -18.32
N PRO A 398 -14.74 17.83 -18.34
CA PRO A 398 -13.94 17.54 -17.16
C PRO A 398 -13.43 18.78 -16.42
N LEU A 399 -13.15 19.87 -17.14
CA LEU A 399 -12.68 21.11 -16.54
C LEU A 399 -13.78 21.82 -15.74
N VAL A 400 -15.05 21.75 -16.21
CA VAL A 400 -16.21 22.29 -15.47
C VAL A 400 -16.40 21.48 -14.18
N ASP A 401 -16.30 20.18 -14.25
CA ASP A 401 -16.41 19.33 -13.05
C ASP A 401 -15.34 19.65 -12.02
N ARG A 402 -14.10 19.89 -12.47
CA ARG A 402 -12.97 20.29 -11.59
C ARG A 402 -13.22 21.62 -10.89
N GLU A 403 -13.79 22.60 -11.57
CA GLU A 403 -14.05 23.93 -11.01
C GLU A 403 -15.27 23.96 -10.06
N ASN A 404 -16.16 22.98 -10.14
CA ASN A 404 -17.44 22.95 -9.41
C ASN A 404 -17.54 21.82 -8.39
N SER A 405 -16.43 21.12 -8.05
CA SER A 405 -16.43 20.09 -7.03
C SER A 405 -15.29 20.27 -6.03
N VAL A 406 -15.57 19.91 -4.79
CA VAL A 406 -14.60 19.89 -3.67
C VAL A 406 -14.73 18.56 -2.94
N ASP A 407 -13.60 17.92 -2.62
CA ASP A 407 -13.51 16.74 -1.76
C ASP A 407 -12.31 16.92 -0.84
N GLU A 408 -12.55 17.48 0.34
CA GLU A 408 -11.54 17.85 1.32
C GLU A 408 -11.66 17.02 2.59
N THR A 409 -10.56 16.41 3.06
CA THR A 409 -10.51 15.70 4.34
C THR A 409 -9.48 16.34 5.26
N ARG A 410 -9.93 16.71 6.47
CA ARG A 410 -9.09 17.19 7.58
C ARG A 410 -8.96 16.11 8.64
N ALA A 411 -7.74 15.73 8.97
CA ALA A 411 -7.48 14.76 10.02
C ALA A 411 -6.67 15.36 11.16
N TYR A 412 -6.96 14.89 12.37
CA TYR A 412 -6.26 15.24 13.61
C TYR A 412 -5.92 13.93 14.33
N ASP A 413 -4.63 13.69 14.52
CA ASP A 413 -4.12 12.49 15.18
C ASP A 413 -3.35 12.88 16.43
N ILE A 414 -3.74 12.32 17.55
CA ILE A 414 -3.09 12.51 18.85
C ILE A 414 -2.70 11.14 19.37
N MET A 415 -1.43 10.92 19.62
CA MET A 415 -0.91 9.73 20.27
C MET A 415 -0.14 10.11 21.53
N GLY A 416 -0.53 9.58 22.66
CA GLY A 416 0.12 9.78 23.94
C GLY A 416 0.68 8.48 24.51
N ASN A 417 1.75 8.59 25.28
CA ASN A 417 2.30 7.48 26.08
C ASN A 417 2.87 8.07 27.36
N VAL A 418 2.35 7.66 28.50
CA VAL A 418 2.85 8.06 29.82
C VAL A 418 3.16 6.81 30.61
N TYR A 419 4.37 6.73 31.20
CA TYR A 419 4.73 5.59 31.99
C TYR A 419 5.33 5.95 33.35
N LEU A 420 5.11 5.06 34.31
CA LEU A 420 5.79 5.02 35.60
C LEU A 420 6.51 3.68 35.72
N GLN A 421 7.81 3.73 36.02
CA GLN A 421 8.64 2.56 36.24
C GLN A 421 9.21 2.55 37.66
N TYR A 422 9.11 1.41 38.32
CA TYR A 422 9.68 1.14 39.62
C TYR A 422 10.62 -0.06 39.58
N SER A 423 11.87 0.14 39.99
CA SER A 423 12.91 -0.89 40.01
C SER A 423 13.34 -1.13 41.46
N PRO A 424 12.63 -2.01 42.22
CA PRO A 424 12.94 -2.28 43.61
C PRO A 424 14.34 -2.86 43.82
N ILE A 425 14.77 -3.67 42.88
CA ILE A 425 16.14 -4.23 42.77
C ILE A 425 16.54 -4.21 41.29
N LYS A 426 17.83 -4.36 41.01
CA LYS A 426 18.37 -4.29 39.62
C LYS A 426 17.75 -5.33 38.67
N GLU A 427 17.35 -6.47 39.21
CA GLU A 427 16.79 -7.58 38.45
C GLU A 427 15.30 -7.44 38.16
N VAL A 428 14.56 -6.58 38.88
CA VAL A 428 13.09 -6.43 38.75
C VAL A 428 12.72 -5.05 38.29
N ILE A 429 11.93 -4.98 37.21
CA ILE A 429 11.31 -3.77 36.73
C ILE A 429 9.80 -3.95 36.71
N LEU A 430 9.10 -3.11 37.45
CA LEU A 430 7.65 -2.94 37.37
C LEU A 430 7.36 -1.66 36.58
N LYS A 431 6.57 -1.76 35.54
CA LYS A 431 6.22 -0.60 34.69
C LYS A 431 4.73 -0.60 34.41
N THR A 432 4.11 0.54 34.61
CA THR A 432 2.73 0.79 34.17
C THR A 432 2.76 1.88 33.11
N THR A 433 2.01 1.68 32.04
CA THR A 433 1.96 2.57 30.86
C THR A 433 0.51 2.83 30.49
N PHE A 434 0.14 4.08 30.34
CA PHE A 434 -1.15 4.49 29.79
C PHE A 434 -0.93 5.16 28.42
N SER A 435 -1.55 4.62 27.38
CA SER A 435 -1.35 5.00 25.99
C SER A 435 -2.69 5.34 25.32
N PRO A 436 -3.15 6.60 25.40
CA PRO A 436 -4.32 7.07 24.66
C PRO A 436 -3.96 7.44 23.23
N THR A 437 -4.89 7.17 22.28
CA THR A 437 -4.91 7.73 20.94
C THR A 437 -6.26 8.37 20.65
N TYR A 438 -6.25 9.47 19.93
CA TYR A 438 -7.47 10.11 19.45
C TYR A 438 -7.25 10.46 17.98
N ASN A 439 -8.13 9.95 17.14
CA ASN A 439 -8.12 10.21 15.70
C ASN A 439 -9.46 10.82 15.34
N ARG A 440 -9.44 11.95 14.68
CA ARG A 440 -10.61 12.61 14.13
C ARG A 440 -10.40 12.87 12.66
N SER A 441 -11.37 12.46 11.84
CA SER A 441 -11.47 12.79 10.42
C SER A 441 -12.75 13.57 10.16
N LYS A 442 -12.62 14.67 9.43
CA LYS A 442 -13.74 15.45 8.94
C LYS A 442 -13.59 15.60 7.44
N GLN A 443 -14.48 14.98 6.69
CA GLN A 443 -14.58 15.12 5.24
C GLN A 443 -15.72 16.07 4.90
N GLY A 444 -15.45 16.97 3.95
CA GLY A 444 -16.44 17.84 3.33
C GLY A 444 -16.41 17.65 1.83
N GLU A 445 -17.53 17.30 1.24
CA GLU A 445 -17.71 17.16 -0.19
C GLU A 445 -18.75 18.16 -0.69
N PHE A 446 -18.50 18.75 -1.85
CA PHE A 446 -19.42 19.62 -2.54
C PHE A 446 -19.43 19.30 -4.03
N TYR A 447 -20.61 19.25 -4.60
CA TYR A 447 -20.83 19.06 -6.03
C TYR A 447 -21.87 20.07 -6.52
N GLY A 448 -21.43 21.02 -7.35
CA GLY A 448 -22.27 22.01 -8.00
C GLY A 448 -23.19 21.41 -9.06
N VAL A 449 -24.20 22.17 -9.47
CA VAL A 449 -25.24 21.73 -10.42
C VAL A 449 -24.70 21.31 -11.80
N ASN A 450 -23.51 21.81 -12.18
CA ASN A 450 -22.84 21.51 -13.45
C ASN A 450 -21.82 20.38 -13.36
N THR A 451 -21.76 19.65 -12.26
CA THR A 451 -20.88 18.47 -12.13
C THR A 451 -21.56 17.22 -12.68
N GLU A 452 -20.73 16.23 -13.09
CA GLU A 452 -21.22 14.93 -13.57
C GLU A 452 -22.13 14.24 -12.55
N SER A 453 -21.86 14.42 -11.26
CA SER A 453 -22.64 13.86 -10.17
C SER A 453 -24.04 14.47 -10.04
N GLN A 454 -24.20 15.77 -10.36
CA GLN A 454 -25.41 16.52 -10.08
C GLN A 454 -26.19 16.94 -11.33
N PHE A 455 -25.59 16.92 -12.49
CA PHE A 455 -26.20 17.40 -13.74
C PHE A 455 -27.61 16.82 -14.05
N SER A 456 -27.83 15.57 -13.69
CA SER A 456 -29.12 14.90 -13.87
C SER A 456 -30.03 14.94 -12.64
N SER A 457 -29.52 15.45 -11.52
CA SER A 457 -30.25 15.52 -10.25
C SER A 457 -31.19 16.72 -10.26
N LYS A 458 -32.47 16.46 -9.92
CA LYS A 458 -33.50 17.49 -9.89
C LYS A 458 -34.24 17.47 -8.56
N ASN A 459 -34.47 18.64 -8.00
CA ASN A 459 -35.30 18.80 -6.83
C ASN A 459 -36.70 18.25 -7.12
N PRO A 460 -37.19 17.32 -6.29
CA PRO A 460 -38.51 16.65 -6.53
C PRO A 460 -39.67 17.60 -6.57
N ASP A 461 -39.60 18.74 -5.84
CA ASP A 461 -40.70 19.70 -5.74
C ASP A 461 -40.66 20.77 -6.84
N THR A 462 -39.47 21.22 -7.23
CA THR A 462 -39.29 22.33 -8.19
C THR A 462 -38.95 21.86 -9.60
N GLY A 463 -38.42 20.63 -9.76
CA GLY A 463 -37.90 20.11 -11.02
C GLY A 463 -36.58 20.75 -11.52
N LEU A 464 -35.99 21.65 -10.74
CA LEU A 464 -34.74 22.35 -11.07
C LEU A 464 -33.50 21.53 -10.64
N PRO A 465 -32.37 21.65 -11.34
CA PRO A 465 -31.10 21.06 -10.89
C PRO A 465 -30.70 21.60 -9.52
N TYR A 466 -30.07 20.78 -8.69
CA TYR A 466 -29.57 21.20 -7.36
C TYR A 466 -28.11 20.76 -7.14
N ASN A 467 -27.41 21.50 -6.29
CA ASN A 467 -26.10 21.17 -5.75
C ASN A 467 -26.23 20.31 -4.50
N THR A 468 -25.16 19.60 -4.18
CA THR A 468 -25.11 18.70 -3.01
C THR A 468 -23.86 18.96 -2.20
N ALA A 469 -24.01 19.00 -0.89
CA ALA A 469 -22.88 19.02 0.04
C ALA A 469 -23.03 17.91 1.09
N THR A 470 -21.92 17.24 1.39
CA THR A 470 -21.88 16.20 2.42
C THR A 470 -20.79 16.52 3.45
N ILE A 471 -21.15 16.39 4.72
CA ILE A 471 -20.18 16.43 5.81
C ILE A 471 -20.18 15.06 6.48
N THR A 472 -19.00 14.47 6.61
CA THR A 472 -18.78 13.22 7.34
C THR A 472 -17.78 13.46 8.45
N ASN A 473 -18.15 13.16 9.70
CA ASN A 473 -17.25 13.18 10.84
C ASN A 473 -17.05 11.78 11.37
N ILE A 474 -15.81 11.44 11.71
CA ILE A 474 -15.43 10.16 12.33
C ILE A 474 -14.48 10.47 13.47
N ASP A 475 -14.87 10.11 14.69
CA ASP A 475 -14.09 10.28 15.90
C ASP A 475 -13.78 8.91 16.51
N ARG A 476 -12.50 8.64 16.74
CA ARG A 476 -12.05 7.40 17.39
C ARG A 476 -11.18 7.72 18.60
N PHE A 477 -11.61 7.27 19.74
CA PHE A 477 -10.82 7.30 20.97
C PHE A 477 -10.45 5.89 21.41
N THR A 478 -9.13 5.63 21.47
CA THR A 478 -8.60 4.33 21.89
C THR A 478 -7.63 4.54 23.04
N TYR A 479 -7.62 3.64 24.00
CA TYR A 479 -6.55 3.58 24.98
C TYR A 479 -6.11 2.15 25.27
N THR A 480 -4.81 2.02 25.56
CA THR A 480 -4.23 0.79 26.11
C THR A 480 -3.62 1.12 27.47
N TRP A 481 -3.91 0.33 28.46
CA TRP A 481 -3.30 0.43 29.79
C TRP A 481 -2.59 -0.87 30.11
N ASP A 482 -1.26 -0.83 30.10
CA ASP A 482 -0.39 -1.97 30.30
C ASP A 482 0.30 -1.89 31.65
N THR A 483 0.29 -2.99 32.40
CA THR A 483 1.06 -3.14 33.64
C THR A 483 1.91 -4.40 33.54
N GLN A 484 3.23 -4.23 33.67
CA GLN A 484 4.17 -5.33 33.44
C GLN A 484 5.18 -5.46 34.59
N ALA A 485 5.59 -6.69 34.81
CA ALA A 485 6.69 -7.07 35.69
C ALA A 485 7.74 -7.81 34.87
N ASN A 486 8.96 -7.28 34.82
CA ASN A 486 10.11 -7.90 34.16
C ASN A 486 11.12 -8.34 35.23
N TYR A 487 11.56 -9.60 35.14
CA TYR A 487 12.66 -10.14 35.92
C TYR A 487 13.80 -10.57 35.04
N THR A 488 15.01 -10.03 35.21
CA THR A 488 16.18 -10.37 34.42
C THR A 488 17.34 -10.71 35.33
N LYS A 489 17.88 -11.92 35.20
CA LYS A 489 19.01 -12.36 35.97
C LYS A 489 19.94 -13.27 35.20
N THR A 490 21.26 -13.04 35.34
CA THR A 490 22.29 -13.95 34.87
C THR A 490 22.97 -14.57 36.07
N PHE A 491 23.08 -15.90 36.08
CA PHE A 491 23.71 -16.66 37.16
C PHE A 491 24.58 -17.78 36.57
N GLY A 492 25.89 -17.63 36.70
CA GLY A 492 26.85 -18.53 36.02
C GLY A 492 26.66 -18.50 34.51
N ASP A 493 26.48 -19.67 33.93
CA ASP A 493 26.26 -19.86 32.50
C ASP A 493 24.78 -19.66 32.07
N HIS A 494 23.91 -19.34 32.98
CA HIS A 494 22.46 -19.25 32.73
C HIS A 494 21.99 -17.79 32.69
N SER A 495 21.19 -17.43 31.71
CA SER A 495 20.47 -16.18 31.62
C SER A 495 18.97 -16.43 31.62
N LEU A 496 18.24 -15.67 32.42
CA LEU A 496 16.79 -15.76 32.56
C LEU A 496 16.18 -14.38 32.41
N ASN A 497 15.16 -14.25 31.53
CA ASN A 497 14.30 -13.07 31.45
C ASN A 497 12.84 -13.53 31.47
N ALA A 498 12.07 -13.09 32.45
CA ALA A 498 10.66 -13.40 32.59
C ALA A 498 9.83 -12.12 32.56
N LEU A 499 8.73 -12.15 31.82
CA LEU A 499 7.74 -11.08 31.70
C LEU A 499 6.36 -11.62 32.12
N ALA A 500 5.68 -10.87 32.98
CA ALA A 500 4.25 -10.96 33.22
C ALA A 500 3.61 -9.61 32.87
N LEU A 501 2.53 -9.63 32.06
CA LEU A 501 1.84 -8.43 31.61
C LEU A 501 0.33 -8.60 31.80
N PHE A 502 -0.32 -7.56 32.27
CA PHE A 502 -1.77 -7.34 32.24
C PHE A 502 -2.06 -6.12 31.36
N SER A 503 -3.01 -6.24 30.43
CA SER A 503 -3.36 -5.20 29.49
C SER A 503 -4.87 -5.01 29.40
N VAL A 504 -5.29 -3.76 29.39
CA VAL A 504 -6.67 -3.33 29.13
C VAL A 504 -6.67 -2.50 27.85
N TYR A 505 -7.52 -2.85 26.90
CA TYR A 505 -7.73 -2.11 25.66
C TYR A 505 -9.19 -1.70 25.54
N SER A 506 -9.44 -0.47 25.12
CA SER A 506 -10.78 0.05 24.80
C SER A 506 -10.69 0.96 23.59
N SER A 507 -11.60 0.79 22.63
CA SER A 507 -11.78 1.65 21.47
C SER A 507 -13.25 2.04 21.37
N VAL A 508 -13.51 3.33 21.22
CA VAL A 508 -14.82 3.91 20.94
C VAL A 508 -14.72 4.61 19.60
N LEU A 509 -15.64 4.31 18.70
CA LEU A 509 -15.80 4.92 17.39
C LEU A 509 -17.17 5.57 17.33
N GLU A 510 -17.20 6.85 17.01
CA GLU A 510 -18.41 7.63 16.77
C GLU A 510 -18.31 8.23 15.37
N GLY A 511 -19.41 8.24 14.64
CA GLY A 511 -19.46 8.85 13.33
C GLY A 511 -20.83 9.41 13.01
N ASP A 512 -20.84 10.46 12.23
CA ASP A 512 -22.04 11.06 11.65
C ASP A 512 -21.79 11.52 10.22
N ALA A 513 -22.84 11.46 9.40
CA ALA A 513 -22.83 11.95 8.03
C ALA A 513 -24.14 12.68 7.73
N ILE A 514 -24.05 13.86 7.14
CA ILE A 514 -25.18 14.68 6.73
C ILE A 514 -24.98 15.06 5.27
N THR A 515 -25.98 14.79 4.42
CA THR A 515 -26.04 15.22 3.03
C THR A 515 -27.18 16.22 2.83
N ALA A 516 -26.80 17.42 2.43
CA ALA A 516 -27.66 18.56 2.19
C ALA A 516 -27.74 18.88 0.69
N ASN A 517 -28.92 19.24 0.19
CA ASN A 517 -29.17 19.47 -1.22
C ASN A 517 -29.89 20.81 -1.42
N ASP A 518 -29.74 21.38 -2.62
CA ASP A 518 -30.41 22.59 -3.05
C ASP A 518 -30.05 23.81 -2.17
N MET A 519 -28.74 24.04 -2.05
CA MET A 519 -28.24 25.21 -1.34
C MET A 519 -28.35 26.45 -2.22
N PRO A 520 -28.80 27.61 -1.67
CA PRO A 520 -29.07 28.83 -2.44
C PRO A 520 -27.81 29.46 -3.05
N PHE A 521 -26.63 29.09 -2.55
CA PHE A 521 -25.34 29.60 -3.01
C PHE A 521 -24.31 28.46 -3.04
N ASP A 522 -23.37 28.51 -3.97
CA ASP A 522 -22.21 27.64 -4.01
C ASP A 522 -21.19 28.18 -2.99
N VAL A 523 -21.25 27.67 -1.77
CA VAL A 523 -20.37 27.99 -0.64
C VAL A 523 -19.63 26.74 -0.14
N ASP A 524 -19.38 25.82 -1.03
CA ASP A 524 -18.85 24.51 -0.74
C ASP A 524 -19.72 23.78 0.31
N TRP A 525 -19.07 23.09 1.24
CA TRP A 525 -19.74 22.35 2.31
C TRP A 525 -19.87 23.12 3.63
N TYR A 526 -19.57 24.45 3.66
CA TYR A 526 -19.49 25.22 4.92
C TYR A 526 -20.84 25.63 5.50
N ASN A 527 -21.91 25.71 4.71
CA ASN A 527 -23.19 26.22 5.16
C ASN A 527 -24.37 25.30 4.79
N ILE A 528 -24.26 24.02 5.13
CA ILE A 528 -25.30 23.03 4.85
C ILE A 528 -26.66 23.33 5.51
N GLY A 529 -26.69 24.19 6.56
CA GLY A 529 -27.93 24.59 7.22
C GLY A 529 -28.86 25.44 6.36
N SER A 530 -28.39 26.01 5.23
CA SER A 530 -29.19 26.77 4.28
C SER A 530 -29.84 25.93 3.18
N ALA A 531 -29.65 24.61 3.19
CA ALA A 531 -30.16 23.68 2.18
C ALA A 531 -31.67 23.67 2.08
N GLY A 532 -32.19 23.43 0.89
CA GLY A 532 -33.62 23.24 0.66
C GLY A 532 -34.16 21.95 1.28
N PHE A 533 -33.33 20.89 1.26
CA PHE A 533 -33.68 19.61 1.92
C PHE A 533 -32.43 18.77 2.26
N PHE A 534 -32.59 17.80 3.15
CA PHE A 534 -31.57 16.83 3.51
C PHE A 534 -31.95 15.44 2.95
N SER A 535 -31.02 14.80 2.25
CA SER A 535 -31.23 13.46 1.70
C SER A 535 -30.70 12.35 2.60
N ASN A 536 -29.74 12.65 3.46
CA ASN A 536 -29.20 11.69 4.42
C ASN A 536 -28.84 12.39 5.73
N ALA A 537 -29.14 11.72 6.84
CA ALA A 537 -28.60 12.02 8.15
C ALA A 537 -28.41 10.70 8.88
N ASP A 538 -27.16 10.31 9.10
CA ASP A 538 -26.81 9.04 9.73
C ASP A 538 -25.82 9.27 10.87
N SER A 539 -25.87 8.38 11.87
CA SER A 539 -24.92 8.37 12.96
C SER A 539 -24.78 6.99 13.55
N TYR A 540 -23.58 6.67 14.04
CA TYR A 540 -23.30 5.39 14.65
C TYR A 540 -22.34 5.50 15.83
N TYR A 541 -22.42 4.53 16.73
CA TYR A 541 -21.56 4.37 17.89
C TYR A 541 -21.11 2.92 18.02
N GLU A 542 -19.81 2.70 18.14
CA GLU A 542 -19.23 1.37 18.32
C GLU A 542 -18.26 1.37 19.49
N LYS A 543 -18.30 0.32 20.31
CA LYS A 543 -17.36 0.14 21.41
C LYS A 543 -16.80 -1.27 21.45
N ILE A 544 -15.48 -1.36 21.49
CA ILE A 544 -14.73 -2.62 21.60
C ILE A 544 -13.86 -2.56 22.85
N THR A 545 -13.91 -3.62 23.66
CA THR A 545 -13.03 -3.76 24.82
C THR A 545 -12.32 -5.10 24.79
N MET A 546 -11.10 -5.14 25.32
CA MET A 546 -10.31 -6.38 25.44
C MET A 546 -9.48 -6.38 26.73
N LEU A 547 -9.42 -7.53 27.38
CA LEU A 547 -8.53 -7.81 28.50
C LEU A 547 -7.52 -8.87 28.10
N SER A 548 -6.27 -8.70 28.51
CA SER A 548 -5.21 -9.63 28.13
C SER A 548 -4.26 -9.91 29.28
N TYR A 549 -3.83 -11.17 29.35
CA TYR A 549 -2.76 -11.63 30.23
C TYR A 549 -1.65 -12.24 29.39
N VAL A 550 -0.39 -11.90 29.68
CA VAL A 550 0.77 -12.41 28.94
C VAL A 550 1.82 -12.91 29.93
N LEU A 551 2.35 -14.09 29.64
CA LEU A 551 3.53 -14.63 30.30
C LEU A 551 4.56 -14.99 29.25
N ARG A 552 5.82 -14.56 29.42
CA ARG A 552 6.96 -14.91 28.54
C ARG A 552 8.17 -15.25 29.39
N LEU A 553 8.84 -16.32 29.01
CA LEU A 553 10.10 -16.77 29.59
C LEU A 553 11.14 -16.92 28.50
N ASN A 554 12.22 -16.18 28.59
CA ASN A 554 13.42 -16.34 27.77
C ASN A 554 14.52 -16.95 28.64
N TYR A 555 15.12 -18.04 28.17
CA TYR A 555 16.20 -18.74 28.86
C TYR A 555 17.37 -18.93 27.90
N GLY A 556 18.58 -18.67 28.40
CA GLY A 556 19.83 -18.87 27.67
C GLY A 556 20.81 -19.70 28.51
N TYR A 557 21.45 -20.67 27.87
CA TYR A 557 22.55 -21.46 28.48
C TYR A 557 23.84 -21.23 27.70
N LYS A 558 24.86 -20.72 28.39
CA LYS A 558 26.20 -20.37 27.85
C LYS A 558 26.14 -19.40 26.66
N GLY A 559 25.03 -18.68 26.45
CA GLY A 559 24.80 -17.90 25.24
C GLY A 559 24.75 -18.72 23.94
N ARG A 560 24.68 -20.06 24.03
CA ARG A 560 24.68 -21.02 22.90
C ARG A 560 23.29 -21.56 22.61
N TYR A 561 22.56 -22.00 23.64
CA TYR A 561 21.23 -22.56 23.53
C TYR A 561 20.22 -21.58 24.11
N LEU A 562 19.28 -21.16 23.29
CA LEU A 562 18.29 -20.17 23.65
C LEU A 562 16.90 -20.79 23.52
N ALA A 563 16.02 -20.52 24.48
CA ALA A 563 14.64 -20.95 24.46
C ALA A 563 13.72 -19.80 24.87
N THR A 564 12.64 -19.62 24.13
CA THR A 564 11.56 -18.69 24.47
C THR A 564 10.26 -19.47 24.55
N VAL A 565 9.51 -19.30 25.63
CA VAL A 565 8.14 -19.81 25.77
C VAL A 565 7.26 -18.66 26.16
N SER A 566 6.14 -18.50 25.47
CA SER A 566 5.16 -17.48 25.81
C SER A 566 3.74 -18.00 25.67
N SER A 567 2.83 -17.39 26.41
CA SER A 567 1.39 -17.58 26.23
C SER A 567 0.68 -16.28 26.52
N ARG A 568 -0.30 -15.98 25.68
CA ARG A 568 -1.21 -14.85 25.84
C ARG A 568 -2.65 -15.35 25.87
N TRP A 569 -3.43 -14.76 26.72
CA TRP A 569 -4.87 -15.00 26.87
C TRP A 569 -5.59 -13.68 26.62
N ASP A 570 -6.45 -13.63 25.59
CA ASP A 570 -7.22 -12.46 25.20
C ASP A 570 -8.71 -12.74 25.38
N GLY A 571 -9.41 -11.81 26.04
CA GLY A 571 -10.87 -11.82 26.18
C GLY A 571 -11.46 -10.58 25.49
N SER A 572 -12.24 -10.78 24.41
CA SER A 572 -12.81 -9.69 23.59
C SER A 572 -14.32 -9.55 23.76
N SER A 573 -14.81 -8.31 23.81
CA SER A 573 -16.24 -7.99 23.86
C SER A 573 -17.01 -8.38 22.59
N LYS A 574 -16.32 -8.62 21.47
CA LYS A 574 -16.92 -9.04 20.19
C LYS A 574 -17.57 -10.43 20.25
N PHE A 575 -17.15 -11.26 21.20
CA PHE A 575 -17.63 -12.63 21.34
C PHE A 575 -18.55 -12.82 22.55
N GLN A 576 -19.47 -13.76 22.44
CA GLN A 576 -20.32 -14.18 23.54
C GLN A 576 -19.51 -14.79 24.70
N SER A 577 -20.09 -14.82 25.90
CA SER A 577 -19.37 -15.16 27.15
C SER A 577 -18.61 -16.49 27.09
N HIS A 578 -19.15 -17.50 26.42
CA HIS A 578 -18.56 -18.84 26.32
C HIS A 578 -17.40 -18.96 25.33
N ASN A 579 -17.31 -18.05 24.32
CA ASN A 579 -16.23 -17.99 23.30
C ASN A 579 -15.33 -16.76 23.45
N ARG A 580 -15.52 -15.98 24.51
CA ARG A 580 -14.83 -14.69 24.73
C ARG A 580 -13.32 -14.81 24.84
N TRP A 581 -12.82 -15.88 25.46
CA TRP A 581 -11.41 -16.06 25.75
C TRP A 581 -10.71 -16.96 24.74
N GLY A 582 -9.60 -16.46 24.18
CA GLY A 582 -8.67 -17.21 23.35
C GLY A 582 -7.30 -17.35 24.03
N ALA A 583 -6.67 -18.50 23.87
CA ALA A 583 -5.32 -18.76 24.36
C ALA A 583 -4.35 -18.98 23.20
N PHE A 584 -3.21 -18.29 23.22
CA PHE A 584 -2.25 -18.20 22.13
C PHE A 584 -0.83 -18.56 22.64
N PRO A 585 -0.49 -19.85 22.80
CA PRO A 585 0.84 -20.28 23.23
C PRO A 585 1.83 -20.26 22.07
N SER A 586 3.11 -20.03 22.39
CA SER A 586 4.21 -20.17 21.43
C SER A 586 5.50 -20.63 22.10
N MET A 587 6.36 -21.27 21.30
CA MET A 587 7.68 -21.74 21.69
C MET A 587 8.69 -21.49 20.58
N ALA A 588 9.88 -21.06 20.92
CA ALA A 588 11.00 -20.95 19.99
C ALA A 588 12.31 -21.43 20.63
N LEU A 589 13.14 -22.06 19.83
CA LEU A 589 14.46 -22.54 20.18
C LEU A 589 15.48 -21.95 19.21
N ALA A 590 16.66 -21.60 19.72
CA ALA A 590 17.76 -21.24 18.85
C ALA A 590 19.08 -21.85 19.36
N TRP A 591 19.91 -22.28 18.42
CA TRP A 591 21.24 -22.81 18.66
C TRP A 591 22.27 -21.96 17.95
N ARG A 592 23.09 -21.24 18.71
CA ARG A 592 24.25 -20.47 18.21
C ARG A 592 25.43 -21.42 17.95
N ILE A 593 25.41 -22.04 16.78
CA ILE A 593 26.38 -23.06 16.36
C ILE A 593 27.79 -22.47 16.34
N SER A 594 27.92 -21.17 15.95
CA SER A 594 29.20 -20.47 15.93
C SER A 594 29.91 -20.39 17.29
N GLU A 595 29.17 -20.49 18.41
CA GLU A 595 29.71 -20.44 19.76
C GLU A 595 30.25 -21.79 20.26
N GLU A 596 30.07 -22.85 19.48
CA GLU A 596 30.57 -24.18 19.83
C GLU A 596 32.09 -24.31 19.60
N ASP A 597 32.75 -25.09 20.44
CA ASP A 597 34.23 -25.22 20.40
C ASP A 597 34.73 -25.82 19.09
N PHE A 598 33.94 -26.68 18.42
CA PHE A 598 34.31 -27.23 17.11
C PHE A 598 34.29 -26.17 16.01
N MET A 599 33.47 -25.11 16.15
CA MET A 599 33.36 -24.03 15.17
C MET A 599 34.48 -23.01 15.25
N LYS A 600 35.14 -22.92 16.38
CA LYS A 600 36.31 -22.03 16.58
C LYS A 600 37.48 -22.37 15.62
N LYS A 601 37.45 -23.58 15.04
CA LYS A 601 38.39 -24.03 13.99
C LYS A 601 38.09 -23.46 12.61
N LEU A 602 36.96 -22.81 12.43
CA LEU A 602 36.46 -22.24 11.16
C LEU A 602 36.33 -20.69 11.28
N PRO A 603 37.45 -19.95 11.32
CA PRO A 603 37.42 -18.50 11.63
C PRO A 603 36.78 -17.65 10.52
N TRP A 604 36.48 -18.24 9.35
CA TRP A 604 35.75 -17.57 8.28
C TRP A 604 34.23 -17.56 8.53
N ILE A 605 33.69 -18.38 9.44
CA ILE A 605 32.31 -18.32 9.91
C ILE A 605 32.30 -17.46 11.16
N SER A 606 31.71 -16.26 11.03
CA SER A 606 31.62 -15.28 12.10
C SER A 606 30.36 -15.44 12.96
N ASN A 607 29.27 -15.90 12.35
CA ASN A 607 28.01 -16.22 13.00
C ASN A 607 27.32 -17.36 12.28
N LEU A 608 26.75 -18.29 13.04
CA LEU A 608 25.89 -19.34 12.53
C LEU A 608 24.88 -19.71 13.61
N LYS A 609 23.61 -19.38 13.39
CA LYS A 609 22.53 -19.64 14.34
C LYS A 609 21.35 -20.30 13.62
N LEU A 610 20.94 -21.47 14.11
CA LEU A 610 19.74 -22.18 13.68
C LEU A 610 18.59 -21.83 14.62
N ARG A 611 17.44 -21.50 14.06
CA ARG A 611 16.21 -21.15 14.78
C ARG A 611 15.07 -22.09 14.37
N ALA A 612 14.21 -22.43 15.32
CA ALA A 612 12.95 -23.12 15.06
C ALA A 612 11.87 -22.58 15.99
N SER A 613 10.71 -22.26 15.46
CA SER A 613 9.59 -21.77 16.26
C SER A 613 8.28 -22.39 15.84
N VAL A 614 7.35 -22.50 16.81
CA VAL A 614 5.97 -22.89 16.60
C VAL A 614 5.08 -22.03 17.51
N GLY A 615 3.96 -21.58 16.98
CA GLY A 615 3.02 -20.77 17.77
C GLY A 615 1.64 -20.78 17.19
N LEU A 616 0.72 -20.36 18.04
CA LEU A 616 -0.67 -20.11 17.72
C LEU A 616 -0.95 -18.60 17.92
N THR A 617 -1.52 -17.97 16.91
CA THR A 617 -2.02 -16.58 16.99
C THR A 617 -3.52 -16.59 16.69
N GLY A 618 -4.23 -15.58 17.19
CA GLY A 618 -5.65 -15.39 16.93
C GLY A 618 -5.92 -14.20 16.04
N ASN A 619 -7.13 -14.15 15.48
CA ASN A 619 -7.64 -12.99 14.78
C ASN A 619 -9.12 -12.78 15.11
N ASN A 620 -9.51 -11.55 15.40
CA ASN A 620 -10.90 -11.11 15.58
C ASN A 620 -11.22 -9.84 14.76
N ALA A 621 -10.34 -9.45 13.85
CA ALA A 621 -10.52 -8.24 13.05
C ALA A 621 -11.80 -8.31 12.20
N ASN A 622 -12.06 -9.48 11.64
CA ASN A 622 -13.19 -9.75 10.74
C ASN A 622 -14.54 -9.99 11.45
N VAL A 623 -14.58 -9.83 12.78
CA VAL A 623 -15.84 -9.83 13.55
C VAL A 623 -16.18 -8.39 13.90
N GLY A 624 -17.37 -7.95 13.53
CA GLY A 624 -17.91 -6.66 13.93
C GLY A 624 -18.17 -6.58 15.45
N PRO A 625 -18.29 -5.37 16.01
CA PRO A 625 -18.49 -5.18 17.45
C PRO A 625 -19.69 -5.93 18.01
N TYR A 626 -20.73 -6.12 17.17
CA TYR A 626 -22.04 -6.66 17.57
C TYR A 626 -22.53 -7.86 16.74
N ASP A 627 -21.70 -8.45 15.87
CA ASP A 627 -22.08 -9.57 14.97
C ASP A 627 -22.60 -10.82 15.72
N THR A 628 -22.22 -10.95 16.99
CA THR A 628 -22.72 -12.04 17.86
C THR A 628 -24.00 -11.69 18.61
N GLN A 629 -24.58 -10.53 18.36
CA GLN A 629 -25.79 -10.03 19.03
C GLN A 629 -26.91 -9.84 18.01
N ALA A 630 -28.12 -10.24 18.39
CA ALA A 630 -29.31 -9.98 17.58
C ALA A 630 -29.67 -8.49 17.66
N LEU A 631 -29.55 -7.81 16.52
CA LEU A 631 -29.89 -6.39 16.39
C LEU A 631 -31.25 -6.23 15.72
N ALA A 632 -31.97 -5.19 16.12
CA ALA A 632 -33.20 -4.77 15.43
C ALA A 632 -32.83 -3.82 14.29
N GLY A 633 -33.25 -4.14 13.07
CA GLY A 633 -33.23 -3.23 11.94
C GLY A 633 -34.34 -2.19 12.09
N THR A 634 -34.00 -0.95 11.78
CA THR A 634 -34.96 0.16 11.65
C THR A 634 -35.25 0.40 10.18
N LYS A 635 -36.23 1.19 9.84
CA LYS A 635 -36.64 1.49 8.45
C LYS A 635 -37.41 0.37 7.74
N TYR A 636 -38.08 -0.53 8.50
CA TYR A 636 -39.15 -1.36 7.93
C TYR A 636 -40.43 -0.54 7.85
N TRP A 637 -40.97 -0.40 6.64
CA TRP A 637 -42.20 0.37 6.44
C TRP A 637 -43.41 -0.53 6.49
N TYR A 638 -44.37 -0.16 7.34
CA TYR A 638 -45.69 -0.75 7.36
C TYR A 638 -46.71 0.28 6.87
N ASN A 639 -47.65 -0.17 6.10
CA ASN A 639 -48.72 0.70 5.60
C ASN A 639 -50.03 0.41 6.34
N PHE A 640 -50.46 1.34 7.18
CA PHE A 640 -51.73 1.30 7.86
C PHE A 640 -52.75 2.13 7.05
N GLY A 641 -53.39 1.48 6.07
CA GLY A 641 -54.23 2.19 5.08
C GLY A 641 -53.35 3.06 4.20
N ASN A 642 -53.52 4.39 4.26
CA ASN A 642 -52.73 5.37 3.50
C ASN A 642 -51.63 6.04 4.34
N THR A 643 -51.37 5.56 5.55
CA THR A 643 -50.40 6.15 6.43
C THR A 643 -49.18 5.20 6.60
N PRO A 644 -48.02 5.51 6.03
CA PRO A 644 -46.83 4.73 6.28
C PRO A 644 -46.34 4.92 7.72
N ALA A 645 -45.91 3.84 8.35
CA ALA A 645 -45.33 3.85 9.69
C ALA A 645 -44.04 3.03 9.73
N TYR A 646 -43.07 3.48 10.55
CA TYR A 646 -41.86 2.75 10.78
C TYR A 646 -42.11 1.53 11.67
N GLY A 647 -41.53 0.41 11.26
CA GLY A 647 -41.52 -0.80 12.03
C GLY A 647 -40.07 -1.23 12.34
N TYR A 648 -39.97 -2.25 13.15
CA TYR A 648 -38.72 -2.89 13.52
C TYR A 648 -38.74 -4.36 13.13
N GLY A 649 -37.63 -4.88 12.65
CA GLY A 649 -37.45 -6.29 12.33
C GLY A 649 -36.04 -6.76 12.67
N PRO A 650 -35.79 -8.06 12.63
CA PRO A 650 -34.40 -8.57 12.79
C PRO A 650 -33.50 -8.05 11.68
N ASN A 651 -32.32 -7.55 12.05
CA ASN A 651 -31.29 -7.11 11.09
C ASN A 651 -30.39 -8.28 10.69
N GLY A 652 -30.97 -9.34 10.12
CA GLY A 652 -30.24 -10.55 9.73
C GLY A 652 -30.19 -11.64 10.80
N ILE A 653 -29.55 -12.74 10.45
CA ILE A 653 -29.32 -13.88 11.33
C ILE A 653 -27.97 -13.71 12.02
N THR A 654 -27.96 -13.79 13.33
CA THR A 654 -26.73 -13.70 14.14
C THR A 654 -26.21 -15.06 14.54
N ASN A 655 -24.89 -15.21 14.58
CA ASN A 655 -24.24 -16.41 15.06
C ASN A 655 -23.60 -16.16 16.44
N SER A 656 -24.27 -16.58 17.48
CA SER A 656 -23.76 -16.50 18.87
C SER A 656 -22.59 -17.45 19.16
N ALA A 657 -22.34 -18.43 18.28
CA ALA A 657 -21.24 -19.39 18.39
C ALA A 657 -19.93 -18.92 17.77
N LEU A 658 -19.88 -17.72 17.18
CA LEU A 658 -18.66 -17.18 16.59
C LEU A 658 -17.50 -17.21 17.59
N THR A 659 -16.34 -17.61 17.09
CA THR A 659 -15.09 -17.71 17.85
C THR A 659 -13.91 -17.12 17.07
N TRP A 660 -12.75 -17.10 17.68
CA TRP A 660 -11.49 -16.63 17.14
C TRP A 660 -11.06 -17.41 15.90
N GLU A 661 -10.67 -16.73 14.84
CA GLU A 661 -9.82 -17.33 13.80
C GLU A 661 -8.48 -17.70 14.45
N LYS A 662 -7.91 -18.83 14.10
CA LYS A 662 -6.67 -19.35 14.71
C LYS A 662 -5.66 -19.69 13.64
N THR A 663 -4.47 -19.12 13.74
CA THR A 663 -3.36 -19.38 12.84
C THR A 663 -2.25 -20.10 13.57
N ARG A 664 -1.93 -21.31 13.13
CA ARG A 664 -0.78 -22.08 13.58
C ARG A 664 0.35 -21.90 12.57
N GLU A 665 1.51 -21.50 13.04
CA GLU A 665 2.69 -21.32 12.23
C GLU A 665 3.87 -22.13 12.76
N PHE A 666 4.62 -22.72 11.85
CA PHE A 666 5.92 -23.34 12.09
C PHE A 666 6.97 -22.62 11.22
N ASN A 667 8.10 -22.22 11.81
CA ASN A 667 9.18 -21.51 11.12
C ASN A 667 10.52 -22.14 11.46
N ILE A 668 11.38 -22.33 10.44
CA ILE A 668 12.79 -22.68 10.59
C ILE A 668 13.61 -21.58 9.92
N GLY A 669 14.60 -21.07 10.65
CA GLY A 669 15.47 -19.98 10.16
C GLY A 669 16.94 -20.28 10.40
N LEU A 670 17.78 -19.86 9.47
CA LEU A 670 19.23 -19.89 9.55
C LEU A 670 19.78 -18.48 9.43
N ASP A 671 20.43 -17.99 10.49
CA ASP A 671 21.18 -16.73 10.45
C ASP A 671 22.67 -17.07 10.26
N PHE A 672 23.33 -16.42 9.32
CA PHE A 672 24.74 -16.66 9.03
C PHE A 672 25.51 -15.36 8.86
N GLY A 673 26.79 -15.42 9.21
CA GLY A 673 27.77 -14.36 8.99
C GLY A 673 29.13 -14.97 8.63
N LEU A 674 29.70 -14.54 7.52
CA LEU A 674 30.92 -15.09 6.95
C LEU A 674 31.96 -13.98 6.77
N PHE A 675 33.24 -14.36 6.83
CA PHE A 675 34.39 -13.47 6.57
C PHE A 675 34.33 -12.19 7.41
N LYS A 676 34.23 -12.32 8.76
CA LYS A 676 34.02 -11.21 9.70
C LYS A 676 32.77 -10.38 9.38
N ASN A 677 31.65 -11.06 9.14
CA ASN A 677 30.36 -10.48 8.78
C ASN A 677 30.34 -9.64 7.49
N ARG A 678 31.36 -9.79 6.62
CA ARG A 678 31.32 -9.15 5.29
C ARG A 678 30.20 -9.68 4.41
N ILE A 679 29.78 -10.92 4.63
CA ILE A 679 28.60 -11.52 4.05
C ILE A 679 27.76 -12.01 5.21
N ASN A 680 26.59 -11.46 5.40
CA ASN A 680 25.64 -11.89 6.43
C ASN A 680 24.22 -11.93 5.88
N GLY A 681 23.39 -12.75 6.48
CA GLY A 681 22.03 -12.87 6.02
C GLY A 681 21.21 -13.85 6.83
N THR A 682 19.97 -14.00 6.40
CA THR A 682 18.98 -14.92 6.96
C THR A 682 18.29 -15.69 5.85
N VAL A 683 17.99 -16.95 6.12
CA VAL A 683 17.09 -17.78 5.30
C VAL A 683 16.02 -18.34 6.22
N ASP A 684 14.77 -18.05 5.94
CA ASP A 684 13.62 -18.54 6.69
C ASP A 684 12.70 -19.36 5.78
N TRP A 685 12.24 -20.49 6.28
CA TRP A 685 11.16 -21.27 5.71
C TRP A 685 10.01 -21.32 6.71
N TYR A 686 8.79 -21.11 6.24
CA TYR A 686 7.60 -21.11 7.09
C TYR A 686 6.47 -21.94 6.49
N HIS A 687 5.63 -22.45 7.39
CA HIS A 687 4.40 -23.15 7.08
C HIS A 687 3.31 -22.67 8.05
N LYS A 688 2.31 -21.97 7.51
CA LYS A 688 1.26 -21.27 8.23
C LYS A 688 -0.09 -21.83 7.80
N ILE A 689 -0.93 -22.24 8.75
CA ILE A 689 -2.30 -22.70 8.52
C ILE A 689 -3.24 -21.87 9.38
N SER A 690 -4.12 -21.14 8.73
CA SER A 690 -5.24 -20.43 9.34
C SER A 690 -6.49 -21.28 9.25
N ARG A 691 -7.20 -21.45 10.34
CA ARG A 691 -8.42 -22.26 10.46
C ARG A 691 -9.49 -21.49 11.21
N ASP A 692 -10.71 -22.02 11.19
CA ASP A 692 -11.87 -21.39 11.78
C ASP A 692 -12.08 -19.98 11.18
N LEU A 693 -11.80 -19.83 9.85
CA LEU A 693 -11.90 -18.57 9.14
C LEU A 693 -13.36 -18.11 9.07
N LEU A 694 -13.54 -16.83 9.29
CA LEU A 694 -14.84 -16.17 9.21
C LEU A 694 -15.22 -15.98 7.74
N MET A 695 -16.33 -16.59 7.36
CA MET A 695 -16.87 -16.53 6.01
C MET A 695 -18.37 -16.30 6.07
N GLU A 696 -18.88 -15.59 5.08
CA GLU A 696 -20.32 -15.54 4.84
C GLU A 696 -20.78 -16.87 4.29
N GLN A 697 -21.68 -17.50 5.01
CA GLN A 697 -22.37 -18.75 4.60
C GLN A 697 -23.78 -18.40 4.19
N LEU A 698 -24.15 -18.73 2.96
CA LEU A 698 -25.50 -18.55 2.46
C LEU A 698 -26.49 -19.34 3.35
N THR A 699 -27.59 -18.70 3.67
CA THR A 699 -28.67 -19.27 4.45
C THR A 699 -29.95 -19.31 3.62
N PRO A 700 -30.78 -20.34 3.79
CA PRO A 700 -32.09 -20.36 3.13
C PRO A 700 -32.92 -19.09 3.46
N LEU A 701 -33.56 -18.51 2.46
CA LEU A 701 -34.35 -17.29 2.62
C LEU A 701 -35.52 -17.47 3.60
N GLU A 702 -35.99 -18.72 3.78
CA GLU A 702 -37.04 -19.10 4.72
C GLU A 702 -36.66 -18.82 6.17
N LEU A 703 -35.38 -18.69 6.48
CA LEU A 703 -34.89 -18.31 7.81
C LEU A 703 -35.07 -16.80 8.11
N GLY A 704 -35.56 -16.03 7.14
CA GLY A 704 -35.89 -14.61 7.33
C GLY A 704 -34.67 -13.68 7.39
N SER A 705 -33.52 -14.10 6.83
CA SER A 705 -32.36 -13.23 6.70
C SER A 705 -32.60 -12.19 5.60
N SER A 706 -32.45 -10.92 5.93
CA SER A 706 -32.50 -9.83 4.94
C SER A 706 -31.31 -9.86 3.98
N THR A 707 -30.18 -10.45 4.40
CA THR A 707 -28.93 -10.55 3.62
C THR A 707 -28.78 -11.91 2.92
N GLY A 708 -29.60 -12.92 3.29
CA GLY A 708 -29.45 -14.29 2.80
C GLY A 708 -28.14 -14.97 3.24
N ALA A 709 -27.41 -14.39 4.19
CA ALA A 709 -26.11 -14.89 4.64
C ALA A 709 -25.93 -14.74 6.16
N MET A 710 -25.05 -15.56 6.72
CA MET A 710 -24.63 -15.54 8.12
C MET A 710 -23.13 -15.75 8.21
N ILE A 711 -22.45 -14.96 9.04
CA ILE A 711 -21.02 -15.16 9.29
C ILE A 711 -20.80 -16.42 10.14
N ASN A 712 -19.88 -17.29 9.71
CA ASN A 712 -19.55 -18.55 10.41
C ASN A 712 -18.05 -18.87 10.33
N ASN A 713 -17.56 -19.68 11.28
CA ASN A 713 -16.15 -20.15 11.34
C ASN A 713 -16.00 -21.46 10.54
N VAL A 714 -15.81 -21.38 9.20
CA VAL A 714 -15.91 -22.55 8.32
C VAL A 714 -14.84 -22.71 7.26
N GLY A 715 -13.80 -21.88 7.27
CA GLY A 715 -12.74 -21.91 6.27
C GLY A 715 -11.37 -22.32 6.80
N LYS A 716 -10.48 -22.75 5.89
CA LYS A 716 -9.08 -23.06 6.19
C LYS A 716 -8.19 -22.70 5.01
N VAL A 717 -7.12 -21.95 5.27
CA VAL A 717 -6.13 -21.50 4.28
C VAL A 717 -4.71 -21.80 4.76
N LYS A 718 -3.84 -22.11 3.79
CA LYS A 718 -2.42 -22.41 4.02
C LYS A 718 -1.55 -21.41 3.28
N ASN A 719 -0.49 -20.93 3.94
CA ASN A 719 0.62 -20.20 3.34
C ASN A 719 1.93 -20.93 3.63
N THR A 720 2.72 -21.19 2.59
CA THR A 720 4.05 -21.79 2.73
C THR A 720 5.04 -20.98 1.89
N GLY A 721 6.17 -20.61 2.45
CA GLY A 721 7.11 -19.78 1.74
C GLY A 721 8.55 -19.86 2.23
N ILE A 722 9.42 -19.23 1.44
CA ILE A 722 10.84 -19.05 1.72
C ILE A 722 11.19 -17.57 1.61
N GLU A 723 11.99 -17.10 2.54
CA GLU A 723 12.50 -15.73 2.61
C GLU A 723 14.01 -15.75 2.70
N ILE A 724 14.69 -14.91 1.92
CA ILE A 724 16.14 -14.78 1.92
C ILE A 724 16.47 -13.29 2.06
N SER A 725 17.32 -12.95 3.01
CA SER A 725 17.92 -11.64 3.15
C SER A 725 19.44 -11.79 3.18
N LEU A 726 20.14 -11.03 2.36
CA LEU A 726 21.60 -11.08 2.22
C LEU A 726 22.16 -9.66 2.22
N ASN A 727 23.09 -9.41 3.13
CA ASN A 727 23.87 -8.16 3.17
C ASN A 727 25.34 -8.48 2.89
N THR A 728 25.94 -7.72 1.99
CA THR A 728 27.35 -7.89 1.62
C THR A 728 28.11 -6.59 1.70
N VAL A 729 29.32 -6.64 2.24
CA VAL A 729 30.32 -5.58 2.12
C VAL A 729 31.29 -5.98 1.01
N ASN A 730 31.04 -5.47 -0.19
CA ASN A 730 31.75 -5.86 -1.40
C ASN A 730 33.19 -5.33 -1.38
N ILE A 731 33.34 -4.02 -1.12
CA ILE A 731 34.65 -3.36 -1.02
C ILE A 731 34.67 -2.48 0.22
N LYS A 732 35.73 -2.59 1.01
CA LYS A 732 36.02 -1.71 2.15
C LYS A 732 37.49 -1.29 2.09
N THR A 733 37.73 -0.04 1.73
CA THR A 733 39.05 0.60 1.73
C THR A 733 38.96 1.91 2.53
N LYS A 734 40.12 2.58 2.74
CA LYS A 734 40.16 3.87 3.42
C LYS A 734 39.25 4.94 2.78
N ASN A 735 39.11 4.95 1.46
CA ASN A 735 38.44 6.00 0.71
C ASN A 735 37.18 5.52 -0.01
N PHE A 736 36.94 4.20 -0.12
CA PHE A 736 35.81 3.64 -0.85
C PHE A 736 35.19 2.50 -0.06
N TYR A 737 33.89 2.63 0.17
CA TYR A 737 33.03 1.62 0.79
C TYR A 737 31.89 1.28 -0.16
N TRP A 738 31.63 -0.01 -0.37
CA TRP A 738 30.51 -0.50 -1.18
C TRP A 738 29.85 -1.68 -0.49
N SER A 739 28.54 -1.54 -0.24
CA SER A 739 27.69 -2.60 0.31
C SER A 739 26.47 -2.83 -0.57
N THR A 740 25.93 -4.05 -0.51
CA THR A 740 24.71 -4.44 -1.22
C THR A 740 23.81 -5.23 -0.28
N THR A 741 22.53 -4.90 -0.29
CA THR A 741 21.47 -5.64 0.39
C THR A 741 20.57 -6.25 -0.67
N PHE A 742 20.31 -7.55 -0.57
CA PHE A 742 19.41 -8.30 -1.42
C PHE A 742 18.33 -8.95 -0.56
N SER A 743 17.07 -8.89 -1.02
CA SER A 743 15.99 -9.65 -0.42
C SER A 743 15.17 -10.39 -1.49
N PHE A 744 14.70 -11.58 -1.12
CA PHE A 744 13.85 -12.42 -1.95
C PHE A 744 12.80 -13.09 -1.09
N ALA A 745 11.57 -13.15 -1.58
CA ALA A 745 10.49 -13.89 -0.92
C ALA A 745 9.60 -14.58 -1.96
N LYS A 746 9.23 -15.82 -1.63
CA LYS A 746 8.25 -16.59 -2.38
C LYS A 746 7.23 -17.15 -1.40
N ASN A 747 5.94 -16.92 -1.66
CA ASN A 747 4.83 -17.47 -0.88
C ASN A 747 3.89 -18.26 -1.81
N LYS A 748 3.35 -19.36 -1.30
CA LYS A 748 2.26 -20.12 -1.95
C LYS A 748 1.07 -20.12 -1.01
N ASN A 749 -0.03 -19.50 -1.46
CA ASN A 749 -1.32 -19.48 -0.78
C ASN A 749 -2.22 -20.58 -1.33
N GLU A 750 -2.93 -21.33 -0.49
CA GLU A 750 -3.84 -22.42 -0.91
C GLU A 750 -5.05 -22.49 0.03
N ILE A 751 -6.24 -22.56 -0.54
CA ILE A 751 -7.48 -22.89 0.16
C ILE A 751 -7.49 -24.39 0.45
N LEU A 752 -7.69 -24.77 1.70
CA LEU A 752 -7.73 -26.19 2.12
C LEU A 752 -9.14 -26.70 2.41
N GLU A 753 -10.03 -25.81 2.84
CA GLU A 753 -11.38 -26.15 3.28
C GLU A 753 -12.30 -24.93 3.14
N LEU A 754 -13.51 -25.14 2.67
CA LEU A 754 -14.59 -24.15 2.51
C LEU A 754 -15.88 -24.75 3.10
N ASN A 755 -16.66 -23.94 3.82
CA ASN A 755 -17.93 -24.35 4.45
C ASN A 755 -17.85 -25.67 5.24
N GLY A 756 -16.67 -25.97 5.84
CA GLY A 756 -16.42 -27.23 6.55
C GLY A 756 -16.21 -28.45 5.68
N GLY A 757 -16.07 -28.29 4.35
CA GLY A 757 -15.87 -29.33 3.36
C GLY A 757 -14.72 -29.05 2.39
N LYS A 758 -14.66 -29.86 1.34
CA LYS A 758 -13.67 -29.75 0.25
C LYS A 758 -14.34 -29.52 -1.12
N GLU A 759 -15.46 -28.87 -1.12
CA GLU A 759 -16.20 -28.51 -2.32
C GLU A 759 -15.86 -27.06 -2.70
N ASP A 760 -15.73 -26.80 -3.98
CA ASP A 760 -15.44 -25.48 -4.51
C ASP A 760 -16.68 -24.57 -4.39
N LEU A 761 -16.46 -23.30 -4.10
CA LEU A 761 -17.48 -22.26 -4.11
C LEU A 761 -17.32 -21.38 -5.36
N VAL A 762 -17.80 -21.91 -6.49
CA VAL A 762 -17.61 -21.29 -7.81
C VAL A 762 -18.18 -19.87 -7.86
N ALA A 763 -19.33 -19.62 -7.23
CA ALA A 763 -19.94 -18.30 -7.17
C ALA A 763 -19.05 -17.23 -6.48
N ASN A 764 -18.19 -17.68 -5.56
CA ASN A 764 -17.22 -16.82 -4.87
C ASN A 764 -15.85 -16.82 -5.55
N LYS A 765 -15.66 -17.62 -6.60
CA LYS A 765 -14.37 -17.89 -7.24
C LYS A 765 -13.35 -18.48 -6.26
N TRP A 766 -13.80 -19.31 -5.32
CA TRP A 766 -12.94 -20.00 -4.35
C TRP A 766 -12.85 -21.49 -4.65
N PHE A 767 -11.64 -21.95 -4.91
CA PHE A 767 -11.34 -23.32 -5.34
C PHE A 767 -10.37 -24.00 -4.38
N ILE A 768 -10.65 -25.22 -4.00
CA ILE A 768 -9.77 -26.03 -3.15
C ILE A 768 -8.42 -26.25 -3.86
N GLY A 769 -7.32 -25.96 -3.15
CA GLY A 769 -5.97 -26.08 -3.69
C GLY A 769 -5.47 -24.87 -4.47
N GLN A 770 -6.33 -23.89 -4.74
CA GLN A 770 -5.98 -22.63 -5.40
C GLN A 770 -5.76 -21.50 -4.38
N PRO A 771 -5.09 -20.40 -4.76
CA PRO A 771 -5.03 -19.17 -3.97
C PRO A 771 -6.41 -18.55 -3.72
N ILE A 772 -6.50 -17.64 -2.73
CA ILE A 772 -7.75 -16.94 -2.39
C ILE A 772 -8.21 -16.03 -3.55
N ASP A 773 -7.28 -15.38 -4.24
CA ASP A 773 -7.56 -14.32 -5.22
C ASP A 773 -7.31 -14.81 -6.64
N VAL A 774 -8.05 -15.82 -7.07
CA VAL A 774 -7.96 -16.29 -8.46
C VAL A 774 -8.82 -15.49 -9.40
N ILE A 775 -8.38 -15.37 -10.64
CA ILE A 775 -9.19 -14.96 -11.78
C ILE A 775 -9.74 -16.22 -12.42
N TYR A 776 -11.05 -16.35 -12.42
CA TYR A 776 -11.77 -17.48 -13.00
C TYR A 776 -12.71 -16.97 -14.08
N ASP A 777 -12.39 -17.30 -15.33
CA ASP A 777 -13.11 -16.87 -16.51
C ASP A 777 -12.71 -17.70 -17.72
N TYR A 778 -13.28 -17.41 -18.90
CA TYR A 778 -12.87 -17.97 -20.16
C TYR A 778 -11.45 -17.55 -20.53
N GLU A 779 -10.68 -18.49 -21.11
CA GLU A 779 -9.33 -18.18 -21.60
C GLU A 779 -9.41 -17.50 -22.97
N TYR A 780 -8.83 -16.28 -23.06
CA TYR A 780 -8.69 -15.59 -24.33
C TYR A 780 -7.67 -16.29 -25.23
N ALA A 781 -8.08 -16.66 -26.44
CA ALA A 781 -7.26 -17.40 -27.39
C ALA A 781 -6.77 -16.57 -28.59
N GLY A 782 -6.87 -15.24 -28.50
CA GLY A 782 -6.46 -14.34 -29.57
C GLY A 782 -7.59 -13.92 -30.50
N VAL A 783 -7.24 -13.31 -31.61
CA VAL A 783 -8.16 -12.95 -32.69
C VAL A 783 -8.31 -14.12 -33.65
N CYS A 784 -9.55 -14.44 -34.00
CA CYS A 784 -9.85 -15.57 -34.88
C CYS A 784 -9.28 -15.31 -36.29
N THR A 785 -8.48 -16.24 -36.79
CA THR A 785 -7.97 -16.23 -38.16
C THR A 785 -8.97 -16.85 -39.15
N ALA A 786 -8.80 -16.61 -40.43
CA ALA A 786 -9.62 -17.20 -41.49
C ALA A 786 -9.65 -18.74 -41.46
N GLU A 787 -8.52 -19.38 -41.14
CA GLU A 787 -8.45 -20.85 -41.04
C GLU A 787 -9.20 -21.37 -39.82
N GLU A 788 -9.10 -20.69 -38.71
CA GLU A 788 -9.79 -21.05 -37.48
C GLU A 788 -11.29 -20.84 -37.56
N ALA A 789 -11.74 -19.76 -38.21
CA ALA A 789 -13.16 -19.48 -38.41
C ALA A 789 -13.93 -20.63 -39.07
N LYS A 790 -13.26 -21.48 -39.86
CA LYS A 790 -13.87 -22.66 -40.51
C LYS A 790 -14.30 -23.73 -39.53
N ASN A 791 -13.53 -23.92 -38.44
CA ASN A 791 -13.64 -25.10 -37.55
C ASN A 791 -13.67 -24.74 -36.08
N TYR A 792 -13.65 -23.44 -35.74
CA TYR A 792 -13.61 -23.03 -34.37
C TYR A 792 -14.93 -23.24 -33.63
N ALA A 793 -14.86 -23.29 -32.31
CA ALA A 793 -15.99 -23.55 -31.43
C ALA A 793 -17.15 -22.58 -31.64
N MET A 794 -18.32 -23.06 -31.35
CA MET A 794 -19.55 -22.25 -31.37
C MET A 794 -19.78 -21.68 -29.96
N ASN A 795 -20.08 -20.38 -29.89
CA ASN A 795 -20.58 -19.81 -28.64
C ASN A 795 -21.99 -20.37 -28.36
N ASP A 796 -22.16 -21.09 -27.28
CA ASP A 796 -23.44 -21.74 -26.95
C ASP A 796 -24.59 -20.72 -26.75
N ALA A 797 -24.28 -19.57 -26.14
CA ALA A 797 -25.29 -18.56 -25.84
C ALA A 797 -25.99 -18.01 -27.07
N ILE A 798 -25.25 -17.82 -28.18
CA ILE A 798 -25.78 -17.23 -29.40
C ILE A 798 -25.83 -18.20 -30.56
N LYS A 799 -25.34 -19.42 -30.38
CA LYS A 799 -25.32 -20.50 -31.40
C LYS A 799 -24.65 -20.07 -32.71
N THR A 800 -23.63 -19.19 -32.62
CA THR A 800 -22.95 -18.63 -33.78
C THR A 800 -21.47 -18.95 -33.71
N LYS A 801 -20.87 -19.43 -34.80
CA LYS A 801 -19.42 -19.63 -34.90
C LYS A 801 -18.69 -18.29 -34.88
N PHE A 802 -17.47 -18.31 -34.33
CA PHE A 802 -16.56 -17.19 -34.46
C PHE A 802 -16.20 -16.94 -35.94
N ILE A 803 -16.16 -15.69 -36.34
CA ILE A 803 -15.72 -15.30 -37.66
C ILE A 803 -14.29 -14.71 -37.61
N GLU A 804 -13.62 -14.61 -38.76
CA GLU A 804 -12.32 -14.00 -38.81
C GLU A 804 -12.35 -12.55 -38.29
N GLY A 805 -11.38 -12.20 -37.44
CA GLY A 805 -11.27 -10.87 -36.87
C GLY A 805 -12.02 -10.71 -35.52
N GLU A 806 -12.79 -11.67 -35.11
CA GLU A 806 -13.42 -11.67 -33.78
C GLU A 806 -12.49 -12.17 -32.69
N MET A 807 -12.75 -11.76 -31.46
CA MET A 807 -12.08 -12.31 -30.28
C MET A 807 -12.55 -13.73 -30.06
N LYS A 808 -11.66 -14.69 -30.00
CA LYS A 808 -11.98 -16.09 -29.75
C LYS A 808 -11.67 -16.48 -28.33
N LEU A 809 -12.53 -17.35 -27.81
CA LEU A 809 -12.37 -18.01 -26.52
C LEU A 809 -11.84 -19.42 -26.75
N LYS A 810 -11.06 -19.93 -25.83
CA LYS A 810 -10.51 -21.27 -25.91
C LYS A 810 -11.53 -22.29 -25.44
N ASP A 811 -11.80 -23.25 -26.28
CA ASP A 811 -12.49 -24.48 -25.93
C ASP A 811 -11.52 -25.36 -25.09
N GLN A 812 -11.91 -25.67 -23.88
CA GLN A 812 -11.06 -26.46 -22.95
C GLN A 812 -11.23 -27.97 -23.17
N GLN A 813 -12.31 -28.41 -23.83
CA GLN A 813 -12.56 -29.77 -24.19
C GLN A 813 -11.67 -30.21 -25.37
N GLN A 814 -11.29 -31.47 -25.42
CA GLN A 814 -10.48 -32.03 -26.49
C GLN A 814 -11.38 -32.68 -27.58
N PRO A 815 -10.92 -32.76 -28.84
CA PRO A 815 -11.66 -33.47 -29.89
C PRO A 815 -12.10 -34.88 -29.45
N GLY A 816 -13.45 -35.09 -29.48
CA GLY A 816 -14.06 -36.36 -29.06
C GLY A 816 -14.62 -36.36 -27.62
N GLU A 817 -14.38 -35.35 -26.86
CA GLU A 817 -15.04 -35.13 -25.57
C GLU A 817 -16.43 -34.54 -25.74
N GLU A 818 -17.31 -34.80 -24.77
CA GLU A 818 -18.65 -34.17 -24.74
C GLU A 818 -18.48 -32.66 -24.55
N GLY A 819 -19.17 -31.84 -25.34
CA GLY A 819 -19.08 -30.37 -25.32
C GLY A 819 -18.04 -29.78 -26.28
N TYR A 820 -17.14 -30.59 -26.85
CA TYR A 820 -16.15 -30.07 -27.83
C TYR A 820 -16.82 -29.38 -29.02
N GLY A 821 -16.33 -28.21 -29.36
CA GLY A 821 -16.86 -27.34 -30.42
C GLY A 821 -17.93 -26.35 -29.94
N VAL A 822 -18.19 -26.27 -28.63
CA VAL A 822 -19.14 -25.32 -28.03
C VAL A 822 -18.48 -24.64 -26.85
N ILE A 823 -18.49 -23.30 -26.82
CA ILE A 823 -18.03 -22.55 -25.65
C ILE A 823 -19.18 -22.41 -24.67
N ASP A 824 -19.02 -23.01 -23.49
CA ASP A 824 -20.03 -23.01 -22.43
C ASP A 824 -19.37 -22.88 -21.02
N GLU A 825 -20.13 -23.13 -19.96
CA GLU A 825 -19.61 -23.00 -18.57
C GLU A 825 -18.48 -23.97 -18.25
N ASN A 826 -18.31 -25.07 -19.04
CA ASN A 826 -17.23 -26.04 -18.86
C ASN A 826 -15.88 -25.50 -19.36
N ASP A 827 -15.86 -24.38 -20.12
CA ASP A 827 -14.66 -23.72 -20.58
C ASP A 827 -14.11 -22.68 -19.60
N LEU A 828 -14.79 -22.46 -18.49
CA LEU A 828 -14.32 -21.59 -17.43
C LEU A 828 -13.14 -22.22 -16.69
N VAL A 829 -12.05 -21.50 -16.58
CA VAL A 829 -10.80 -21.97 -15.95
C VAL A 829 -10.17 -20.91 -15.05
N VAL A 830 -9.31 -21.34 -14.15
CA VAL A 830 -8.46 -20.43 -13.38
C VAL A 830 -7.34 -19.92 -14.29
N LEU A 831 -7.41 -18.65 -14.67
CA LEU A 831 -6.46 -17.98 -15.56
C LEU A 831 -5.17 -17.57 -14.82
N GLY A 832 -5.30 -17.18 -13.57
CA GLY A 832 -4.20 -16.70 -12.74
C GLY A 832 -4.67 -16.28 -11.37
N HIS A 833 -3.83 -15.57 -10.65
CA HIS A 833 -4.13 -15.03 -9.31
C HIS A 833 -3.44 -13.69 -9.06
N ALA A 834 -4.04 -12.86 -8.21
CA ALA A 834 -3.53 -11.51 -7.92
C ALA A 834 -2.25 -11.51 -7.07
N LEU A 835 -2.06 -12.52 -6.22
CA LEU A 835 -0.86 -12.62 -5.38
C LEU A 835 0.39 -12.87 -6.23
N PRO A 836 1.52 -12.18 -5.96
CA PRO A 836 2.75 -12.41 -6.70
C PRO A 836 3.32 -13.81 -6.43
N ASN A 837 3.91 -14.42 -7.44
CA ASN A 837 4.65 -15.66 -7.29
C ASN A 837 5.92 -15.46 -6.45
N TRP A 838 6.59 -14.33 -6.61
CA TRP A 838 7.74 -13.93 -5.81
C TRP A 838 7.97 -12.41 -5.87
N THR A 839 8.63 -11.90 -4.84
CA THR A 839 9.10 -10.51 -4.77
C THR A 839 10.60 -10.49 -4.50
N GLY A 840 11.27 -9.44 -4.96
CA GLY A 840 12.71 -9.28 -4.73
C GLY A 840 13.14 -7.82 -4.70
N SER A 841 14.26 -7.56 -4.04
CA SER A 841 14.86 -6.24 -4.05
C SER A 841 16.38 -6.27 -4.01
N LEU A 842 16.99 -5.23 -4.54
CA LEU A 842 18.41 -4.98 -4.51
C LEU A 842 18.65 -3.51 -4.15
N THR A 843 19.35 -3.26 -3.04
CA THR A 843 19.82 -1.92 -2.67
C THR A 843 21.34 -1.90 -2.66
N SER A 844 21.95 -0.93 -3.30
CA SER A 844 23.41 -0.77 -3.37
C SER A 844 23.79 0.60 -2.82
N ASN A 845 24.72 0.62 -1.87
CA ASN A 845 25.22 1.83 -1.23
C ASN A 845 26.74 1.92 -1.45
N MET A 846 27.20 3.06 -1.95
CA MET A 846 28.62 3.35 -2.23
C MET A 846 29.00 4.67 -1.59
N THR A 847 30.15 4.69 -0.93
CA THR A 847 30.72 5.93 -0.41
C THR A 847 32.16 6.08 -0.92
N TYR A 848 32.46 7.20 -1.55
CA TYR A 848 33.79 7.55 -2.00
C TYR A 848 34.21 8.88 -1.40
N LYS A 849 35.09 8.83 -0.40
CA LYS A 849 35.46 10.00 0.42
C LYS A 849 34.20 10.68 1.00
N ASN A 850 33.90 11.87 0.51
CA ASN A 850 32.76 12.70 0.96
C ASN A 850 31.48 12.50 0.13
N PHE A 851 31.56 11.76 -0.98
CA PHE A 851 30.42 11.44 -1.81
C PHE A 851 29.78 10.13 -1.37
N ASP A 852 28.46 10.11 -1.32
CA ASP A 852 27.66 8.90 -1.20
C ASP A 852 26.74 8.75 -2.43
N PHE A 853 26.63 7.52 -2.90
CA PHE A 853 25.76 7.15 -4.02
C PHE A 853 24.97 5.90 -3.62
N SER A 854 23.66 5.92 -3.85
CA SER A 854 22.81 4.75 -3.61
C SER A 854 21.75 4.61 -4.68
N PHE A 855 21.34 3.37 -4.93
CA PHE A 855 20.15 3.06 -5.71
C PHE A 855 19.46 1.83 -5.14
N SER A 856 18.15 1.74 -5.35
CA SER A 856 17.36 0.58 -4.99
C SER A 856 16.45 0.14 -6.14
N ILE A 857 16.34 -1.18 -6.30
CA ILE A 857 15.48 -1.83 -7.29
C ILE A 857 14.53 -2.73 -6.53
N TYR A 858 13.27 -2.73 -6.94
CA TYR A 858 12.24 -3.62 -6.43
C TYR A 858 11.55 -4.33 -7.60
N THR A 859 11.16 -5.57 -7.38
CA THR A 859 10.43 -6.36 -8.37
C THR A 859 9.33 -7.19 -7.73
N LYS A 860 8.20 -7.26 -8.41
CA LYS A 860 7.05 -8.09 -8.11
C LYS A 860 6.73 -8.88 -9.37
N GLN A 861 6.60 -10.22 -9.27
CA GLN A 861 6.52 -11.09 -10.43
C GLN A 861 5.43 -12.15 -10.29
N GLY A 862 4.68 -12.35 -11.39
CA GLY A 862 3.73 -13.45 -11.55
C GLY A 862 2.37 -13.22 -10.91
N GLY A 863 1.91 -11.98 -10.83
CA GLY A 863 0.53 -11.64 -10.51
C GLY A 863 -0.28 -11.38 -11.78
N MET A 864 -1.59 -11.63 -11.72
CA MET A 864 -2.56 -11.29 -12.74
C MET A 864 -3.75 -10.61 -12.09
N VAL A 865 -4.19 -9.49 -12.64
CA VAL A 865 -5.32 -8.70 -12.13
C VAL A 865 -6.26 -8.30 -13.26
N GLU A 866 -7.51 -8.00 -12.91
CA GLU A 866 -8.45 -7.34 -13.80
C GLU A 866 -8.20 -5.83 -13.74
N SER A 867 -7.91 -5.21 -14.89
CA SER A 867 -7.66 -3.78 -14.98
C SER A 867 -8.89 -3.05 -15.50
N PRO A 868 -9.56 -2.22 -14.68
CA PRO A 868 -10.68 -1.38 -15.12
C PRO A 868 -10.26 -0.40 -16.22
N PHE A 869 -9.02 0.07 -16.19
CA PHE A 869 -8.46 0.94 -17.20
C PHE A 869 -8.39 0.25 -18.57
N MET A 870 -7.80 -0.96 -18.62
CA MET A 870 -7.76 -1.72 -19.87
C MET A 870 -9.17 -2.06 -20.36
N ALA A 871 -10.07 -2.44 -19.47
CA ALA A 871 -11.47 -2.71 -19.78
C ALA A 871 -12.18 -1.51 -20.43
N GLU A 872 -11.96 -0.30 -19.93
CA GLU A 872 -12.58 0.93 -20.46
C GLU A 872 -12.00 1.33 -21.82
N PHE A 873 -10.67 1.36 -21.94
CA PHE A 873 -10.01 2.01 -23.09
C PHE A 873 -9.65 1.05 -24.22
N THR A 874 -9.71 -0.26 -24.03
CA THR A 874 -9.59 -1.26 -25.10
C THR A 874 -10.92 -1.83 -25.57
N ASN A 875 -12.02 -1.42 -24.93
CA ASN A 875 -13.35 -1.84 -25.31
C ASN A 875 -13.67 -1.36 -26.72
N TYR A 876 -14.02 -2.27 -27.61
CA TYR A 876 -14.38 -1.95 -28.99
C TYR A 876 -15.82 -1.41 -29.15
N LYS A 877 -16.68 -1.49 -28.13
CA LYS A 877 -17.95 -0.78 -28.12
C LYS A 877 -17.70 0.72 -28.15
N ASP A 878 -18.14 1.36 -29.24
CA ASP A 878 -18.02 2.80 -29.38
C ASP A 878 -19.06 3.53 -28.54
N ARG A 879 -18.58 4.27 -27.57
CA ARG A 879 -19.36 5.24 -26.80
C ARG A 879 -18.92 6.67 -27.11
N GLY A 880 -18.19 6.86 -28.23
CA GLY A 880 -17.59 8.14 -28.58
C GLY A 880 -16.47 8.58 -27.63
N ARG A 881 -15.96 7.67 -26.84
CA ARG A 881 -14.85 7.93 -25.90
C ARG A 881 -13.50 7.72 -26.56
N ASN A 882 -12.47 8.28 -25.97
CA ASN A 882 -11.09 8.04 -26.39
C ASN A 882 -10.72 6.56 -26.20
N LYS A 883 -9.71 6.12 -26.94
CA LYS A 883 -9.21 4.74 -26.95
C LYS A 883 -7.70 4.72 -26.84
N LEU A 884 -7.18 3.66 -26.23
CA LEU A 884 -5.75 3.36 -26.33
C LEU A 884 -5.40 3.05 -27.79
N LYS A 885 -4.17 3.36 -28.16
CA LYS A 885 -3.59 2.94 -29.43
C LYS A 885 -3.49 1.43 -29.49
N MET A 886 -4.45 0.81 -30.17
CA MET A 886 -4.59 -0.64 -30.28
C MET A 886 -4.15 -1.12 -31.66
N ASP A 887 -3.42 -2.23 -31.67
CA ASP A 887 -3.14 -2.98 -32.89
C ASP A 887 -4.31 -3.97 -33.13
N TYR A 888 -5.33 -3.53 -33.86
CA TYR A 888 -6.55 -4.31 -34.11
C TYR A 888 -6.56 -4.93 -35.51
N TYR A 889 -7.28 -6.03 -35.65
CA TYR A 889 -7.48 -6.70 -36.94
C TYR A 889 -8.22 -5.79 -37.90
N ILE A 890 -7.75 -5.72 -39.14
CA ILE A 890 -8.38 -4.98 -40.24
C ILE A 890 -8.46 -5.92 -41.45
N PRO A 891 -9.66 -6.37 -41.87
CA PRO A 891 -9.82 -7.26 -43.02
C PRO A 891 -9.50 -6.56 -44.37
N ALA A 892 -9.08 -7.32 -45.33
CA ALA A 892 -8.93 -6.82 -46.70
C ALA A 892 -10.28 -6.30 -47.23
N GLY A 893 -10.26 -5.21 -48.01
CA GLY A 893 -11.45 -4.53 -48.45
C GLY A 893 -12.05 -3.56 -47.45
N THR A 894 -11.48 -3.38 -46.27
CA THR A 894 -11.93 -2.37 -45.33
C THR A 894 -11.70 -0.96 -45.86
N PRO A 895 -12.68 -0.07 -45.75
CA PRO A 895 -12.50 1.33 -46.14
C PRO A 895 -11.67 2.08 -45.08
N VAL A 896 -10.65 2.82 -45.51
CA VAL A 896 -9.84 3.74 -44.75
C VAL A 896 -10.03 5.16 -45.25
N LEU A 897 -10.31 6.08 -44.36
CA LEU A 897 -10.57 7.48 -44.68
C LEU A 897 -9.34 8.13 -45.31
N ASN A 898 -9.54 8.85 -46.40
CA ASN A 898 -8.49 9.66 -47.03
C ASN A 898 -8.13 10.84 -46.13
N ALA A 899 -6.84 11.18 -46.04
CA ALA A 899 -6.36 12.27 -45.20
C ALA A 899 -6.97 13.65 -45.50
N ASP A 900 -7.43 13.85 -46.76
CA ASP A 900 -8.12 15.08 -47.22
C ASP A 900 -9.66 15.03 -46.97
N GLY A 901 -10.19 13.96 -46.35
CA GLY A 901 -11.60 13.80 -46.08
C GLY A 901 -12.51 13.76 -47.34
N SER A 902 -11.94 13.59 -48.54
CA SER A 902 -12.67 13.57 -49.82
C SER A 902 -13.41 12.26 -50.09
N GLY A 903 -12.98 11.19 -49.41
CA GLY A 903 -13.50 9.85 -49.60
C GLY A 903 -12.71 8.84 -48.80
N TYR A 904 -12.74 7.60 -49.24
CA TYR A 904 -11.98 6.50 -48.58
C TYR A 904 -11.33 5.62 -49.67
N THR A 905 -10.29 4.90 -49.24
CA THR A 905 -9.65 3.87 -50.06
C THR A 905 -9.83 2.53 -49.37
N LEU A 906 -9.91 1.46 -50.17
CA LEU A 906 -10.00 0.09 -49.64
C LEU A 906 -8.60 -0.46 -49.45
N ILE A 907 -8.31 -1.02 -48.29
CA ILE A 907 -7.03 -1.73 -48.07
C ILE A 907 -7.01 -3.04 -48.85
N THR A 908 -5.85 -3.40 -49.37
CA THR A 908 -5.70 -4.57 -50.27
C THR A 908 -5.37 -5.85 -49.49
N GLU A 909 -4.71 -5.74 -48.37
CA GLU A 909 -4.27 -6.88 -47.54
C GLU A 909 -4.78 -6.75 -46.11
N ALA A 910 -5.23 -7.86 -45.55
CA ALA A 910 -5.66 -7.87 -44.14
C ALA A 910 -4.49 -7.62 -43.19
N HIS A 911 -4.73 -6.84 -42.13
CA HIS A 911 -3.81 -6.64 -41.04
C HIS A 911 -4.28 -7.48 -39.82
N TYR A 912 -3.41 -8.38 -39.32
CA TYR A 912 -3.71 -9.23 -38.19
C TYR A 912 -3.15 -8.63 -36.91
N GLY A 913 -3.97 -7.85 -36.21
CA GLY A 913 -3.64 -7.30 -34.90
C GLY A 913 -4.03 -8.21 -33.76
N SER A 914 -3.73 -7.77 -32.54
CA SER A 914 -4.06 -8.50 -31.29
C SER A 914 -5.43 -8.16 -30.70
N TYR A 915 -6.14 -7.19 -31.28
CA TYR A 915 -7.49 -6.78 -30.89
C TYR A 915 -8.48 -7.05 -32.02
N PRO A 916 -9.76 -7.27 -31.73
CA PRO A 916 -10.77 -7.52 -32.75
C PRO A 916 -11.06 -6.27 -33.57
N TYR A 917 -11.70 -6.49 -34.74
CA TYR A 917 -12.14 -5.40 -35.61
C TYR A 917 -13.24 -4.55 -34.97
N PRO A 918 -13.15 -3.20 -35.00
CA PRO A 918 -14.14 -2.31 -34.39
C PRO A 918 -15.41 -2.21 -35.21
N THR A 919 -16.28 -3.21 -35.16
CA THR A 919 -17.54 -3.21 -35.92
C THR A 919 -18.73 -2.76 -35.10
N ASN A 920 -19.75 -2.26 -35.75
CA ASN A 920 -21.01 -1.80 -35.13
C ASN A 920 -22.10 -2.90 -35.09
N THR A 921 -21.87 -4.06 -35.66
CA THR A 921 -22.85 -5.12 -35.71
C THR A 921 -23.10 -5.74 -34.35
N ALA A 922 -24.38 -5.88 -34.01
CA ALA A 922 -24.83 -6.43 -32.74
C ALA A 922 -24.46 -7.90 -32.51
N SER A 923 -24.10 -8.63 -33.58
CA SER A 923 -23.61 -10.02 -33.54
C SER A 923 -22.23 -10.14 -32.91
N ASN A 924 -21.58 -9.03 -32.65
CA ASN A 924 -20.21 -9.02 -32.04
C ASN A 924 -20.24 -9.03 -30.53
N ASN A 925 -21.22 -9.67 -29.97
CA ASN A 925 -21.34 -9.86 -28.54
C ASN A 925 -20.31 -10.84 -27.98
N TYR A 926 -19.35 -11.27 -28.81
CA TYR A 926 -18.28 -12.12 -28.33
C TYR A 926 -17.28 -11.32 -27.53
N GLY A 927 -17.40 -11.58 -26.28
CA GLY A 927 -16.37 -11.31 -25.32
C GLY A 927 -15.64 -10.02 -25.55
N GLY A 928 -16.09 -9.08 -25.48
CA GLY A 928 -15.30 -7.98 -25.70
C GLY A 928 -15.85 -6.75 -25.11
N GLY A 929 -16.11 -6.75 -24.09
CA GLY A 929 -16.38 -5.52 -23.50
C GLY A 929 -17.11 -5.66 -22.22
N LEU A 930 -16.77 -4.91 -21.27
CA LEU A 930 -17.60 -4.56 -20.13
C LEU A 930 -18.97 -4.22 -20.68
N GLY A 931 -19.81 -5.25 -20.84
CA GLY A 931 -21.17 -5.05 -21.23
C GLY A 931 -21.91 -4.29 -20.13
N TRP A 932 -22.49 -3.22 -20.49
CA TRP A 932 -23.57 -2.60 -19.74
C TRP A 932 -24.87 -3.38 -19.96
N GLY A 933 -24.77 -4.67 -20.20
CA GLY A 933 -25.91 -5.57 -20.37
C GLY A 933 -26.07 -6.45 -19.15
N THR A 934 -27.30 -6.81 -18.84
CA THR A 934 -27.66 -7.75 -17.76
C THR A 934 -27.25 -9.19 -18.05
N ASP A 935 -26.63 -9.46 -19.19
CA ASP A 935 -26.28 -10.79 -19.66
C ASP A 935 -24.79 -11.04 -19.45
N LYS A 936 -24.46 -11.91 -18.50
CA LYS A 936 -23.09 -12.24 -18.12
C LYS A 936 -22.25 -12.79 -19.28
N GLN A 937 -22.86 -13.36 -20.27
CA GLN A 937 -22.21 -13.95 -21.45
C GLN A 937 -21.75 -12.91 -22.48
N THR A 938 -22.23 -11.68 -22.41
CA THR A 938 -21.81 -10.57 -23.27
C THR A 938 -20.73 -9.68 -22.66
N THR A 939 -20.20 -10.06 -21.49
CA THR A 939 -19.31 -9.24 -20.67
C THR A 939 -17.91 -9.81 -20.51
N TYR A 940 -17.44 -10.60 -21.46
CA TYR A 940 -16.09 -11.11 -21.41
C TYR A 940 -15.05 -9.97 -21.46
N VAL A 941 -14.17 -9.94 -20.49
CA VAL A 941 -13.17 -8.87 -20.28
C VAL A 941 -11.74 -9.37 -20.50
N GLY A 942 -11.54 -10.39 -21.34
CA GLY A 942 -10.25 -11.05 -21.52
C GLY A 942 -9.07 -10.12 -21.80
N ASN A 943 -9.32 -8.97 -22.43
CA ASN A 943 -8.31 -7.94 -22.65
C ASN A 943 -7.96 -7.13 -21.37
N SER A 944 -8.79 -7.23 -20.32
CA SER A 944 -8.56 -6.54 -19.05
C SER A 944 -7.80 -7.39 -18.04
N TYR A 945 -7.65 -8.69 -18.29
CA TYR A 945 -6.80 -9.54 -17.45
C TYR A 945 -5.34 -9.34 -17.85
N VAL A 946 -4.59 -8.70 -16.97
CA VAL A 946 -3.23 -8.25 -17.25
C VAL A 946 -2.23 -8.83 -16.26
N ASP A 947 -1.03 -9.14 -16.78
CA ASP A 947 0.13 -9.43 -15.95
C ASP A 947 0.60 -8.11 -15.31
N ASN A 948 0.54 -8.01 -13.98
CA ASN A 948 0.98 -6.86 -13.22
C ASN A 948 2.43 -6.98 -12.72
N SER A 949 3.23 -7.83 -13.35
CA SER A 949 4.66 -7.96 -13.06
C SER A 949 5.44 -6.71 -13.45
N TYR A 950 6.39 -6.33 -12.61
CA TYR A 950 7.28 -5.21 -12.91
C TYR A 950 8.65 -5.31 -12.24
N VAL A 951 9.61 -4.56 -12.79
CA VAL A 951 10.89 -4.22 -12.18
C VAL A 951 10.97 -2.70 -12.11
N ARG A 952 11.12 -2.14 -10.91
CA ARG A 952 11.18 -0.69 -10.68
C ARG A 952 12.47 -0.28 -10.01
N VAL A 953 13.14 0.71 -10.58
CA VAL A 953 14.18 1.46 -9.87
C VAL A 953 13.48 2.44 -8.95
N LYS A 954 13.52 2.19 -7.63
CA LYS A 954 12.75 2.98 -6.66
C LYS A 954 13.35 4.35 -6.39
N ASN A 955 14.69 4.40 -6.27
CA ASN A 955 15.39 5.66 -6.09
C ASN A 955 16.83 5.59 -6.60
N ILE A 956 17.38 6.75 -6.97
CA ILE A 956 18.80 6.99 -7.24
C ILE A 956 19.17 8.25 -6.48
N THR A 957 20.11 8.14 -5.53
CA THR A 957 20.55 9.25 -4.69
C THR A 957 22.04 9.49 -4.83
N LEU A 958 22.43 10.75 -4.94
CA LEU A 958 23.81 11.21 -4.89
C LEU A 958 23.94 12.31 -3.84
N GLY A 959 24.78 12.10 -2.82
CA GLY A 959 25.01 13.03 -1.74
C GLY A 959 26.46 13.47 -1.64
N TYR A 960 26.66 14.62 -1.00
CA TYR A 960 27.97 15.15 -0.63
C TYR A 960 27.96 15.66 0.81
N SER A 961 28.78 15.07 1.67
CA SER A 961 28.97 15.49 3.07
C SER A 961 30.17 16.41 3.20
N PHE A 962 29.96 17.59 3.74
CA PHE A 962 31.05 18.58 3.90
C PHE A 962 32.04 18.16 4.99
N SER A 963 33.31 18.52 4.81
CA SER A 963 34.34 18.15 5.76
C SER A 963 34.20 18.90 7.09
N GLN A 964 34.42 18.21 8.20
CA GLN A 964 34.36 18.78 9.55
C GLN A 964 35.25 19.99 9.73
N LYS A 965 36.42 20.02 9.07
CA LYS A 965 37.34 21.15 9.10
C LYS A 965 36.75 22.45 8.55
N LEU A 966 35.81 22.36 7.57
CA LEU A 966 35.10 23.51 7.05
C LEU A 966 33.97 23.88 7.99
N LEU A 967 33.19 22.90 8.44
CA LEU A 967 31.99 23.08 9.25
C LEU A 967 32.27 23.63 10.64
N SER A 968 33.35 23.21 11.28
CA SER A 968 33.77 23.71 12.60
C SER A 968 34.04 25.22 12.63
N LYS A 969 34.37 25.84 11.48
CA LYS A 969 34.56 27.30 11.39
C LYS A 969 33.25 28.10 11.48
N ILE A 970 32.14 27.46 11.18
CA ILE A 970 30.80 28.06 11.19
C ILE A 970 29.90 27.48 12.29
N GLY A 971 30.47 26.66 13.20
CA GLY A 971 29.73 26.09 14.32
C GLY A 971 28.71 25.01 13.92
N VAL A 972 28.89 24.34 12.78
CA VAL A 972 28.05 23.25 12.27
C VAL A 972 28.76 21.92 12.50
N ASP A 973 28.05 20.93 13.06
CA ASP A 973 28.58 19.61 13.32
C ASP A 973 28.53 18.70 12.06
N TYR A 974 27.48 18.81 11.26
CA TYR A 974 27.27 18.00 10.06
C TYR A 974 26.43 18.76 9.02
N LEU A 975 26.84 18.67 7.76
CA LEU A 975 26.11 19.17 6.60
C LEU A 975 26.25 18.21 5.43
N ARG A 976 25.13 17.72 4.91
CA ARG A 976 25.06 16.95 3.67
C ARG A 976 24.05 17.59 2.72
N LEU A 977 24.43 17.77 1.47
CA LEU A 977 23.54 18.11 0.37
C LEU A 977 23.36 16.88 -0.52
N TYR A 978 22.17 16.66 -1.03
CA TYR A 978 21.91 15.53 -1.92
C TYR A 978 20.88 15.86 -2.99
N ILE A 979 20.97 15.12 -4.08
CA ILE A 979 19.95 15.01 -5.10
C ILE A 979 19.41 13.58 -5.09
N ASN A 980 18.11 13.44 -5.33
CA ASN A 980 17.44 12.15 -5.35
C ASN A 980 16.41 12.14 -6.47
N VAL A 981 16.26 11.01 -7.15
CA VAL A 981 15.19 10.77 -8.12
C VAL A 981 14.41 9.54 -7.66
N LEU A 982 13.12 9.74 -7.40
CA LEU A 982 12.19 8.65 -7.05
C LEU A 982 11.53 8.09 -8.30
N ASN A 983 11.35 6.79 -8.33
CA ASN A 983 10.71 6.03 -9.40
C ASN A 983 11.19 6.40 -10.83
N PRO A 984 12.52 6.52 -11.07
CA PRO A 984 13.04 6.97 -12.37
C PRO A 984 12.67 6.04 -13.53
N PHE A 985 12.56 4.72 -13.28
CA PHE A 985 12.27 3.74 -14.32
C PHE A 985 11.41 2.61 -13.78
N THR A 986 10.36 2.24 -14.54
CA THR A 986 9.54 1.04 -14.34
C THR A 986 9.53 0.24 -15.63
N PHE A 987 9.88 -1.06 -15.55
CA PHE A 987 9.88 -2.00 -16.68
C PHE A 987 8.76 -3.00 -16.45
N THR A 988 7.79 -3.04 -17.36
CA THR A 988 6.58 -3.87 -17.29
C THR A 988 6.05 -4.15 -18.70
N SER A 989 5.26 -5.20 -18.85
CA SER A 989 4.44 -5.47 -20.04
C SER A 989 3.08 -4.77 -19.99
N TYR A 990 2.68 -4.27 -18.82
CA TYR A 990 1.41 -3.58 -18.64
C TYR A 990 1.35 -2.27 -19.43
N LYS A 991 0.20 -2.01 -20.07
CA LYS A 991 0.00 -0.86 -20.98
C LYS A 991 -0.75 0.32 -20.32
N GLY A 992 -1.23 0.17 -19.10
CA GLY A 992 -1.85 1.25 -18.34
C GLY A 992 -0.85 2.16 -17.64
N PHE A 993 -1.30 2.87 -16.62
CA PHE A 993 -0.48 3.84 -15.91
C PHE A 993 0.59 3.20 -15.03
N ASP A 994 0.19 2.25 -14.17
CA ASP A 994 1.12 1.60 -13.25
C ASP A 994 0.69 0.17 -12.91
N PRO A 995 1.58 -0.82 -13.06
CA PRO A 995 1.26 -2.21 -12.76
C PRO A 995 0.99 -2.47 -11.26
N GLU A 996 1.40 -1.57 -10.36
CA GLU A 996 1.26 -1.75 -8.91
C GLU A 996 -0.19 -1.62 -8.44
N TRP A 997 -0.98 -0.76 -9.11
CA TRP A 997 -2.41 -0.56 -8.86
C TRP A 997 -3.28 -0.75 -10.10
N ALA A 998 -2.86 -1.64 -11.00
CA ALA A 998 -3.57 -1.92 -12.24
C ALA A 998 -5.03 -2.36 -12.03
N ASP A 999 -5.35 -2.93 -10.87
CA ASP A 999 -6.70 -3.33 -10.44
C ASP A 999 -7.57 -2.20 -9.89
N ALA A 1000 -6.96 -1.03 -9.65
CA ALA A 1000 -7.64 0.16 -9.10
C ALA A 1000 -7.55 1.39 -10.01
N GLU A 1001 -6.91 1.28 -11.19
CA GLU A 1001 -6.73 2.41 -12.10
C GLU A 1001 -8.04 3.00 -12.55
N LEU A 1002 -8.21 4.30 -12.32
CA LEU A 1002 -9.41 5.09 -12.62
C LEU A 1002 -10.72 4.51 -12.05
N SER A 1003 -10.65 3.47 -11.21
CA SER A 1003 -11.80 3.01 -10.46
C SER A 1003 -12.16 4.08 -9.44
N ASP A 1004 -13.41 4.52 -9.46
CA ASP A 1004 -13.91 5.59 -8.62
C ASP A 1004 -13.05 6.87 -8.62
N GLY A 1005 -12.30 7.11 -9.71
CA GLY A 1005 -11.42 8.26 -9.88
C GLY A 1005 -10.15 8.24 -9.01
N THR A 1006 -9.78 7.09 -8.43
CA THR A 1006 -8.67 7.01 -7.48
C THR A 1006 -7.31 6.76 -8.12
N GLY A 1007 -7.14 5.69 -8.89
CA GLY A 1007 -5.84 5.36 -9.49
C GLY A 1007 -5.51 6.25 -10.69
N GLY A 1008 -4.40 6.98 -10.64
CA GLY A 1008 -3.90 7.84 -11.72
C GLY A 1008 -2.51 7.43 -12.20
N PRO A 1009 -1.88 8.22 -13.08
CA PRO A 1009 -0.55 7.94 -13.57
C PRO A 1009 0.50 7.97 -12.46
N SER A 1010 1.46 7.05 -12.51
CA SER A 1010 2.59 7.05 -11.59
C SER A 1010 3.45 8.30 -11.76
N THR A 1011 4.12 8.71 -10.68
CA THR A 1011 4.93 9.92 -10.67
C THR A 1011 6.41 9.62 -10.56
N ARG A 1012 7.22 10.44 -11.23
CA ARG A 1012 8.67 10.54 -11.06
C ARG A 1012 8.96 11.83 -10.32
N THR A 1013 9.76 11.76 -9.24
CA THR A 1013 10.05 12.94 -8.43
C THR A 1013 11.54 13.23 -8.43
N TYR A 1014 11.91 14.47 -8.72
CA TYR A 1014 13.28 14.99 -8.66
C TYR A 1014 13.43 15.87 -7.44
N GLN A 1015 14.33 15.52 -6.53
CA GLN A 1015 14.50 16.18 -5.23
C GLN A 1015 15.91 16.73 -5.03
N ILE A 1016 15.97 17.86 -4.34
CA ILE A 1016 17.19 18.38 -3.74
C ILE A 1016 16.96 18.52 -2.24
N GLY A 1017 17.92 18.02 -1.44
CA GLY A 1017 17.74 17.99 0.01
C GLY A 1017 19.00 18.33 0.78
N ILE A 1018 18.78 18.63 2.07
CA ILE A 1018 19.80 19.01 3.03
C ILE A 1018 19.58 18.31 4.36
N ASN A 1019 20.68 17.78 4.94
CA ASN A 1019 20.72 17.30 6.32
C ASN A 1019 21.72 18.15 7.09
N LEU A 1020 21.31 18.75 8.21
CA LEU A 1020 22.09 19.69 8.99
C LEU A 1020 22.03 19.34 10.48
N LYS A 1021 23.19 19.40 11.18
CA LYS A 1021 23.26 19.23 12.65
C LYS A 1021 24.20 20.28 13.25
N PHE A 1022 23.76 20.80 14.42
CA PHE A 1022 24.48 21.79 15.22
C PHE A 1022 24.87 21.22 16.58
#